data_ce7d9fbf6a9ae6ee777e5f07298c944a
#
_entry.id   ce7d9fbf6a9ae6ee777e5f07298c944a
#
_cell.length_a   1.000
_cell.length_b   1.000
_cell.length_c   1.000
_cell.angle_alpha   90.00
_cell.angle_beta   90.00
_cell.angle_gamma   90.00
#
_symmetry.space_group_name_H-M   'P 1'
#
loop_
_entity.id
_entity.type
_entity.pdbx_description
1 polymer ?
#
loop_
_entity_poly.entity_id
_entity_poly.type
_entity_poly.pdbx_seq_one_letter_code
_entity_poly.pdbx_strand_id
1 'polypeptide(L)'
;MMKRLLLYILCLFVWIQAQAQENYTLTGIVSDSNGMPIRNANVQILENNKPIAYTFTNEKGSYALSYNSVKTQVLLSIGHISFEKTKLVIDSKETKKNITLLEKKTQLREVVVKAPQIIQRGDTLSYRLSSFAGKDDYTLRDAMKRLPGIEVTNSGSIKYLGKDISNFYIEGMDLLGGQYNVATNNIPADYVTSVQVLNNHKDAKMDKDVLSDDVAINIKLSKHAKFKPVGTYEAIGGLGSNGGLYQTNGAGMLFKSRMQLLGTFKIGNIREFATDENINHFLNDQLESYGVKLLGNLSSSNAPLKRERYIHPKDYSASFNLLYKLSENKSLRTNVGYAYSQCNYAYNHKMFFGNGLDELVQDYQYQSAFTLHKPTLTIEYKDNSDKRYITNRFSSVASFVKSELPTVENNSNSVFQNEKYHDLGFSNNLSIRWKTNKFRWSLSSLLSYTTMPNGTIRVSHVGVASFQQSANSKQFTNQETISATYERRASRVYFPLSFQYRSERVYSALITDDYSGFNLVRGNELDFSFSPQYEYTHPQRKYNFKAGVSLATTRIDFENEGTTPLKKQKWSFVINPSFYFLYNVTPRVTIRIQGAFANKIGDLADFITAPIQTSLNYQRYSLGILSENRSVTLNAIYD
;
A
#
# COMPACT_ATOMS: atom_id res chain seq x y z
N MET A 1 31.30 -85.30 -43.31
CA MET A 1 32.69 -84.91 -43.10
C MET A 1 32.84 -83.39 -42.82
N MET A 2 32.15 -82.56 -43.56
CA MET A 2 32.29 -81.08 -43.47
C MET A 2 31.89 -80.46 -42.09
N LYS A 3 30.89 -80.99 -41.36
CA LYS A 3 30.50 -80.48 -40.01
C LYS A 3 31.56 -80.76 -38.92
N ARG A 4 32.36 -81.81 -39.04
CA ARG A 4 33.41 -82.06 -38.05
C ARG A 4 34.66 -81.19 -38.28
N LEU A 5 34.92 -80.80 -39.53
CA LEU A 5 36.02 -79.92 -39.89
C LEU A 5 35.75 -78.49 -39.42
N LEU A 6 34.49 -78.02 -39.50
CA LEU A 6 34.10 -76.71 -39.02
C LEU A 6 34.21 -76.61 -37.48
N LEU A 7 33.93 -77.69 -36.80
CA LEU A 7 34.08 -77.74 -35.33
C LEU A 7 35.54 -77.64 -34.85
N TYR A 8 36.46 -78.30 -35.63
CA TYR A 8 37.89 -78.18 -35.30
C TYR A 8 38.47 -76.81 -35.65
N ILE A 9 37.99 -76.15 -36.69
CA ILE A 9 38.38 -74.78 -37.04
C ILE A 9 37.83 -73.80 -35.98
N LEU A 10 36.59 -73.99 -35.45
CA LEU A 10 36.01 -73.20 -34.42
C LEU A 10 36.74 -73.36 -33.07
N CYS A 11 37.16 -74.61 -32.73
CA CYS A 11 37.96 -74.86 -31.54
C CYS A 11 39.40 -74.30 -31.66
N LEU A 12 39.99 -74.26 -32.89
CA LEU A 12 41.27 -73.62 -33.09
C LEU A 12 41.18 -72.08 -32.96
N PHE A 13 40.06 -71.47 -33.40
CA PHE A 13 39.86 -70.03 -33.25
C PHE A 13 39.63 -69.63 -31.80
N VAL A 14 39.04 -70.47 -30.97
CA VAL A 14 38.87 -70.21 -29.51
C VAL A 14 40.19 -70.32 -28.74
N TRP A 15 41.13 -71.12 -29.25
CA TRP A 15 42.46 -71.32 -28.63
C TRP A 15 43.43 -70.15 -28.88
N ILE A 16 43.26 -69.33 -29.88
CA ILE A 16 44.15 -68.21 -30.25
C ILE A 16 43.82 -66.95 -29.42
N GLN A 17 42.70 -66.92 -28.69
CA GLN A 17 42.28 -65.76 -27.88
C GLN A 17 42.71 -65.81 -26.40
N ALA A 18 43.43 -66.85 -25.94
CA ALA A 18 44.01 -66.88 -24.63
C ALA A 18 45.33 -66.06 -24.60
N GLN A 19 45.20 -64.73 -24.64
CA GLN A 19 46.33 -63.86 -24.31
C GLN A 19 46.62 -64.05 -22.82
N ALA A 20 47.82 -64.54 -22.50
CA ALA A 20 48.30 -64.69 -21.14
C ALA A 20 48.31 -63.29 -20.46
N GLN A 21 47.41 -63.04 -19.55
CA GLN A 21 47.45 -61.88 -18.70
C GLN A 21 48.63 -62.05 -17.74
N GLU A 22 49.69 -61.26 -17.91
CA GLU A 22 50.83 -61.27 -16.99
C GLU A 22 50.50 -60.52 -15.71
N ASN A 23 50.75 -61.12 -14.56
CA ASN A 23 50.59 -60.48 -13.26
C ASN A 23 51.84 -59.65 -12.92
N TYR A 24 51.60 -58.33 -12.77
CA TYR A 24 52.67 -57.42 -12.33
C TYR A 24 52.47 -56.99 -10.89
N THR A 25 53.55 -56.74 -10.20
CA THR A 25 53.53 -56.19 -8.81
C THR A 25 54.41 -54.96 -8.77
N LEU A 26 53.81 -53.81 -8.50
CA LEU A 26 54.50 -52.55 -8.32
C LEU A 26 54.60 -52.22 -6.85
N THR A 27 55.79 -51.93 -6.38
CA THR A 27 56.10 -51.55 -5.00
C THR A 27 56.74 -50.16 -4.95
N GLY A 28 56.68 -49.46 -3.85
CA GLY A 28 57.34 -48.16 -3.70
C GLY A 28 56.98 -47.43 -2.42
N ILE A 29 57.49 -46.22 -2.31
CA ILE A 29 57.26 -45.35 -1.16
C ILE A 29 56.68 -44.02 -1.71
N VAL A 30 55.66 -43.53 -1.07
CA VAL A 30 55.09 -42.17 -1.32
C VAL A 30 55.55 -41.26 -0.18
N SER A 31 56.24 -40.17 -0.53
CA SER A 31 56.75 -39.18 0.43
C SER A 31 56.31 -37.77 0.02
N ASP A 32 56.42 -36.82 0.95
CA ASP A 32 56.30 -35.37 0.66
C ASP A 32 57.62 -34.80 0.10
N SER A 33 57.63 -33.50 -0.20
CA SER A 33 58.82 -32.77 -0.68
C SER A 33 59.99 -32.75 0.32
N ASN A 34 59.75 -33.02 1.60
CA ASN A 34 60.75 -33.07 2.67
C ASN A 34 61.25 -34.52 2.96
N GLY A 35 60.77 -35.50 2.18
CA GLY A 35 61.10 -36.90 2.33
C GLY A 35 60.30 -37.63 3.41
N MET A 36 59.32 -37.01 4.04
CA MET A 36 58.45 -37.62 5.06
C MET A 36 57.46 -38.58 4.40
N PRO A 37 57.28 -39.82 4.92
CA PRO A 37 56.36 -40.79 4.33
C PRO A 37 54.91 -40.37 4.48
N ILE A 38 54.13 -40.52 3.40
CA ILE A 38 52.68 -40.21 3.37
C ILE A 38 51.92 -41.53 3.55
N ARG A 39 51.21 -41.66 4.69
CA ARG A 39 50.29 -42.78 4.94
C ARG A 39 48.92 -42.53 4.31
N ASN A 40 48.20 -43.61 4.00
CA ASN A 40 46.84 -43.56 3.43
C ASN A 40 46.76 -42.82 2.08
N ALA A 41 47.86 -42.68 1.34
CA ALA A 41 47.78 -42.21 -0.04
C ALA A 41 47.18 -43.33 -0.91
N ASN A 42 46.18 -42.98 -1.68
CA ASN A 42 45.52 -43.90 -2.61
C ASN A 42 46.37 -44.03 -3.88
N VAL A 43 46.91 -45.23 -4.13
CA VAL A 43 47.72 -45.58 -5.27
C VAL A 43 46.88 -46.44 -6.22
N GLN A 44 46.71 -46.00 -7.45
CA GLN A 44 45.86 -46.68 -8.47
C GLN A 44 46.60 -46.87 -9.77
N ILE A 45 46.41 -48.02 -10.39
CA ILE A 45 46.76 -48.24 -11.80
C ILE A 45 45.48 -48.00 -12.61
N LEU A 46 45.61 -47.14 -13.61
CA LEU A 46 44.53 -46.82 -14.52
C LEU A 46 44.85 -47.32 -15.90
N GLU A 47 43.88 -47.98 -16.54
CA GLU A 47 43.92 -48.34 -17.93
C GLU A 47 42.67 -47.73 -18.63
N ASN A 48 42.86 -46.99 -19.69
CA ASN A 48 41.78 -46.22 -20.37
C ASN A 48 41.01 -45.31 -19.40
N ASN A 49 41.69 -44.65 -18.46
CA ASN A 49 41.13 -43.80 -17.36
C ASN A 49 40.25 -44.57 -16.36
N LYS A 50 40.19 -45.89 -16.39
CA LYS A 50 39.47 -46.70 -15.39
C LYS A 50 40.47 -47.37 -14.46
N PRO A 51 40.24 -47.41 -13.15
CA PRO A 51 41.10 -48.11 -12.19
C PRO A 51 40.99 -49.64 -12.40
N ILE A 52 42.11 -50.29 -12.64
CA ILE A 52 42.20 -51.75 -12.73
C ILE A 52 42.74 -52.38 -11.44
N ALA A 53 43.48 -51.61 -10.64
CA ALA A 53 43.94 -52.01 -9.32
C ALA A 53 44.18 -50.79 -8.44
N TYR A 54 44.04 -50.93 -7.13
CA TYR A 54 44.32 -49.86 -6.16
C TYR A 54 44.81 -50.40 -4.82
N THR A 55 45.54 -49.58 -4.07
CA THR A 55 46.00 -49.84 -2.71
C THR A 55 46.18 -48.54 -1.98
N PHE A 56 46.42 -48.62 -0.66
CA PHE A 56 46.78 -47.47 0.17
C PHE A 56 48.16 -47.64 0.76
N THR A 57 48.89 -46.54 0.94
CA THR A 57 50.18 -46.56 1.62
C THR A 57 50.02 -46.81 3.11
N ASN A 58 50.95 -47.57 3.69
CA ASN A 58 51.04 -47.85 5.11
C ASN A 58 51.69 -46.68 5.91
N GLU A 59 51.92 -46.83 7.19
CA GLU A 59 52.56 -45.83 8.07
C GLU A 59 53.97 -45.39 7.62
N LYS A 60 54.70 -46.24 6.92
CA LYS A 60 56.04 -45.94 6.36
C LYS A 60 55.95 -45.38 4.91
N GLY A 61 54.74 -45.03 4.45
CA GLY A 61 54.50 -44.55 3.09
C GLY A 61 54.64 -45.63 2.02
N SER A 62 54.86 -46.88 2.41
CA SER A 62 55.11 -47.98 1.44
C SER A 62 53.81 -48.52 0.89
N TYR A 63 53.83 -48.90 -0.38
CA TYR A 63 52.72 -49.55 -1.07
C TYR A 63 53.20 -50.78 -1.84
N ALA A 64 52.31 -51.74 -2.02
CA ALA A 64 52.47 -52.89 -2.92
C ALA A 64 51.11 -53.04 -3.68
N LEU A 65 51.16 -53.03 -4.98
CA LEU A 65 49.99 -53.08 -5.82
C LEU A 65 50.18 -54.13 -6.93
N SER A 66 49.37 -55.19 -6.87
CA SER A 66 49.38 -56.24 -7.92
C SER A 66 48.26 -55.94 -8.91
N TYR A 67 48.58 -56.03 -10.17
CA TYR A 67 47.64 -55.76 -11.28
C TYR A 67 47.93 -56.57 -12.50
N ASN A 68 46.93 -56.74 -13.35
CA ASN A 68 47.05 -57.43 -14.65
C ASN A 68 46.82 -56.45 -15.77
N SER A 69 47.72 -56.40 -16.73
CA SER A 69 47.55 -55.56 -17.92
C SER A 69 48.16 -56.22 -19.15
N VAL A 70 47.53 -56.03 -20.26
CA VAL A 70 48.07 -56.46 -21.56
C VAL A 70 48.82 -55.32 -22.27
N LYS A 71 48.85 -54.12 -21.68
CA LYS A 71 49.53 -52.96 -22.23
C LYS A 71 50.96 -52.86 -21.68
N THR A 72 51.84 -52.43 -22.52
CA THR A 72 53.24 -52.15 -22.16
C THR A 72 53.38 -50.93 -21.26
N GLN A 73 52.41 -50.02 -21.26
CA GLN A 73 52.39 -48.83 -20.40
C GLN A 73 51.04 -48.68 -19.73
N VAL A 74 51.05 -48.30 -18.44
CA VAL A 74 49.88 -48.03 -17.62
C VAL A 74 50.02 -46.69 -16.91
N LEU A 75 48.89 -46.10 -16.51
CA LEU A 75 48.88 -44.80 -15.80
C LEU A 75 48.80 -45.05 -14.30
N LEU A 76 49.87 -44.71 -13.60
CA LEU A 76 49.91 -44.72 -12.12
C LEU A 76 49.35 -43.38 -11.63
N SER A 77 48.32 -43.43 -10.78
CA SER A 77 47.66 -42.25 -10.19
C SER A 77 47.73 -42.34 -8.67
N ILE A 78 48.31 -41.32 -8.05
CA ILE A 78 48.45 -41.25 -6.59
C ILE A 78 47.74 -40.00 -6.11
N GLY A 79 46.88 -40.13 -5.12
CA GLY A 79 46.12 -39.03 -4.51
C GLY A 79 46.08 -39.14 -2.99
N HIS A 80 46.15 -37.99 -2.33
CA HIS A 80 45.95 -37.87 -0.89
C HIS A 80 45.18 -36.58 -0.62
N ILE A 81 44.38 -36.50 0.45
CA ILE A 81 43.50 -35.35 0.74
C ILE A 81 44.27 -34.04 0.90
N SER A 82 45.47 -34.08 1.43
CA SER A 82 46.33 -32.94 1.72
C SER A 82 47.38 -32.65 0.65
N PHE A 83 47.48 -33.49 -0.39
CA PHE A 83 48.51 -33.38 -1.43
C PHE A 83 47.89 -33.30 -2.84
N GLU A 84 48.62 -32.74 -3.79
CA GLU A 84 48.21 -32.68 -5.19
C GLU A 84 48.23 -34.10 -5.79
N LYS A 85 47.16 -34.39 -6.57
CA LYS A 85 47.05 -35.68 -7.26
C LYS A 85 48.07 -35.74 -8.39
N THR A 86 48.96 -36.74 -8.34
CA THR A 86 49.99 -36.97 -9.33
C THR A 86 49.60 -38.15 -10.24
N LYS A 87 49.83 -38.01 -11.52
CA LYS A 87 49.63 -39.07 -12.53
C LYS A 87 50.91 -39.23 -13.32
N LEU A 88 51.41 -40.48 -13.45
CA LEU A 88 52.65 -40.84 -14.15
C LEU A 88 52.37 -42.02 -15.06
N VAL A 89 52.89 -41.98 -16.28
CA VAL A 89 52.92 -43.13 -17.15
C VAL A 89 54.12 -43.99 -16.75
N ILE A 90 53.90 -45.25 -16.48
CA ILE A 90 54.95 -46.22 -16.11
C ILE A 90 54.89 -47.40 -17.07
N ASP A 91 56.06 -48.10 -17.24
CA ASP A 91 56.09 -49.38 -17.91
C ASP A 91 55.37 -50.42 -17.02
N SER A 92 54.53 -51.28 -17.62
CA SER A 92 53.83 -52.33 -16.87
C SER A 92 54.77 -53.36 -16.21
N LYS A 93 55.99 -53.47 -16.65
CA LYS A 93 57.04 -54.33 -16.06
C LYS A 93 57.86 -53.65 -14.94
N GLU A 94 57.59 -52.37 -14.66
CA GLU A 94 58.28 -51.65 -13.57
C GLU A 94 57.83 -52.20 -12.23
N THR A 95 58.80 -52.67 -11.44
CA THR A 95 58.55 -53.37 -10.16
C THR A 95 58.65 -52.45 -8.95
N LYS A 96 59.30 -51.27 -9.11
CA LYS A 96 59.51 -50.33 -8.01
C LYS A 96 59.44 -48.89 -8.48
N LYS A 97 58.54 -48.05 -7.84
CA LYS A 97 58.42 -46.62 -8.12
C LYS A 97 58.22 -45.84 -6.85
N ASN A 98 59.14 -44.96 -6.52
CA ASN A 98 58.99 -44.01 -5.43
C ASN A 98 58.37 -42.70 -5.96
N ILE A 99 57.47 -42.08 -5.20
CA ILE A 99 56.71 -40.93 -5.64
C ILE A 99 56.78 -39.84 -4.58
N THR A 100 57.04 -38.61 -5.01
CA THR A 100 56.95 -37.42 -4.14
C THR A 100 55.70 -36.65 -4.52
N LEU A 101 54.85 -36.33 -3.52
CA LEU A 101 53.66 -35.51 -3.68
C LEU A 101 53.92 -34.10 -3.16
N LEU A 102 53.36 -33.12 -3.85
CA LEU A 102 53.39 -31.72 -3.45
C LEU A 102 52.16 -31.39 -2.56
N GLU A 103 52.38 -30.61 -1.50
CA GLU A 103 51.29 -30.19 -0.64
C GLU A 103 50.23 -29.35 -1.42
N LYS A 104 48.99 -29.72 -1.22
CA LYS A 104 47.86 -29.00 -1.83
C LYS A 104 47.51 -27.77 -0.97
N LYS A 105 47.83 -26.56 -1.46
CA LYS A 105 47.35 -25.31 -0.86
C LYS A 105 45.84 -25.19 -1.07
N THR A 106 45.04 -25.66 -0.11
CA THR A 106 43.60 -25.50 -0.12
C THR A 106 43.27 -24.11 0.40
N GLN A 107 43.00 -23.15 -0.49
CA GLN A 107 42.31 -21.92 -0.13
C GLN A 107 40.87 -22.28 0.21
N LEU A 108 40.47 -22.17 1.48
CA LEU A 108 39.06 -22.22 1.86
C LEU A 108 38.36 -21.04 1.19
N ARG A 109 37.37 -21.32 0.39
CA ARG A 109 36.48 -20.26 -0.14
C ARG A 109 35.80 -19.60 1.06
N GLU A 110 35.95 -18.29 1.16
CA GLU A 110 35.21 -17.50 2.14
C GLU A 110 33.72 -17.77 1.97
N VAL A 111 33.06 -18.31 2.98
CA VAL A 111 31.62 -18.50 3.01
C VAL A 111 31.02 -17.15 3.36
N VAL A 112 30.72 -16.34 2.36
CA VAL A 112 29.95 -15.12 2.56
C VAL A 112 28.51 -15.53 2.91
N VAL A 113 28.20 -15.49 4.19
CA VAL A 113 26.82 -15.66 4.69
C VAL A 113 26.05 -14.40 4.31
N LYS A 114 25.34 -14.43 3.19
CA LYS A 114 24.38 -13.36 2.84
C LYS A 114 23.24 -13.44 3.83
N ALA A 115 23.08 -12.38 4.62
CA ALA A 115 21.96 -12.28 5.54
C ALA A 115 20.65 -12.31 4.75
N PRO A 116 19.60 -13.00 5.23
CA PRO A 116 18.34 -13.18 4.51
C PRO A 116 17.70 -11.82 4.16
N GLN A 117 17.12 -11.74 2.96
CA GLN A 117 16.45 -10.54 2.45
C GLN A 117 15.14 -10.28 3.20
N ILE A 118 14.45 -11.35 3.57
CA ILE A 118 13.16 -11.32 4.28
C ILE A 118 13.31 -12.21 5.52
N ILE A 119 12.89 -11.68 6.67
CA ILE A 119 12.89 -12.38 7.95
C ILE A 119 11.49 -12.34 8.51
N GLN A 120 10.92 -13.51 8.81
CA GLN A 120 9.65 -13.61 9.53
C GLN A 120 9.90 -13.98 11.00
N ARG A 121 9.28 -13.23 11.92
CA ARG A 121 9.28 -13.50 13.36
C ARG A 121 7.87 -13.33 13.89
N GLY A 122 7.19 -14.43 14.19
CA GLY A 122 5.77 -14.41 14.56
C GLY A 122 4.93 -13.75 13.46
N ASP A 123 4.14 -12.73 13.84
CA ASP A 123 3.29 -11.97 12.93
C ASP A 123 4.03 -10.81 12.21
N THR A 124 5.34 -10.67 12.41
CA THR A 124 6.15 -9.63 11.80
C THR A 124 6.99 -10.17 10.65
N LEU A 125 6.81 -9.60 9.46
CA LEU A 125 7.63 -9.84 8.28
C LEU A 125 8.53 -8.63 8.06
N SER A 126 9.85 -8.83 8.07
CA SER A 126 10.84 -7.75 7.92
C SER A 126 11.57 -7.87 6.60
N TYR A 127 11.44 -6.87 5.74
CA TYR A 127 12.17 -6.73 4.48
C TYR A 127 13.42 -5.89 4.72
N ARG A 128 14.60 -6.41 4.41
CA ARG A 128 15.83 -5.61 4.39
C ARG A 128 15.80 -4.73 3.13
N LEU A 129 15.61 -3.42 3.29
CA LEU A 129 15.35 -2.53 2.17
C LEU A 129 16.49 -2.50 1.15
N SER A 130 17.74 -2.51 1.59
CA SER A 130 18.93 -2.51 0.72
C SER A 130 19.04 -3.74 -0.19
N SER A 131 18.27 -4.81 0.05
CA SER A 131 18.25 -6.01 -0.81
C SER A 131 17.26 -5.91 -1.96
N PHE A 132 16.35 -4.93 -1.94
CA PHE A 132 15.28 -4.72 -2.91
C PHE A 132 15.40 -3.38 -3.63
N ALA A 133 15.93 -2.35 -2.96
CA ALA A 133 16.09 -1.01 -3.52
C ALA A 133 17.05 -1.03 -4.72
N GLY A 134 16.62 -0.42 -5.81
CA GLY A 134 17.44 -0.18 -7.00
C GLY A 134 18.34 1.05 -6.82
N LYS A 135 19.29 1.24 -7.73
CA LYS A 135 20.18 2.41 -7.71
C LYS A 135 19.45 3.74 -7.92
N ASP A 136 18.28 3.69 -8.55
CA ASP A 136 17.46 4.85 -8.88
C ASP A 136 16.34 5.10 -7.87
N ASP A 137 16.29 4.33 -6.78
CA ASP A 137 15.28 4.49 -5.74
C ASP A 137 15.78 5.48 -4.69
N TYR A 138 15.40 6.74 -4.84
CA TYR A 138 15.82 7.81 -3.94
C TYR A 138 14.97 7.91 -2.68
N THR A 139 13.66 7.64 -2.80
CA THR A 139 12.70 7.78 -1.70
C THR A 139 12.29 6.41 -1.13
N LEU A 140 11.80 6.42 0.11
CA LEU A 140 11.20 5.24 0.72
C LEU A 140 10.04 4.69 -0.15
N ARG A 141 9.24 5.58 -0.78
CA ARG A 141 8.16 5.20 -1.69
C ARG A 141 8.65 4.37 -2.86
N ASP A 142 9.75 4.78 -3.49
CA ASP A 142 10.30 4.08 -4.66
C ASP A 142 10.76 2.68 -4.27
N ALA A 143 11.49 2.57 -3.17
CA ALA A 143 11.97 1.30 -2.66
C ALA A 143 10.82 0.38 -2.18
N MET A 144 9.75 0.93 -1.57
CA MET A 144 8.59 0.15 -1.13
C MET A 144 7.82 -0.49 -2.27
N LYS A 145 7.75 0.15 -3.45
CA LYS A 145 7.11 -0.43 -4.65
C LYS A 145 7.76 -1.72 -5.14
N ARG A 146 9.01 -1.99 -4.72
CA ARG A 146 9.75 -3.20 -5.09
C ARG A 146 9.60 -4.34 -4.08
N LEU A 147 8.97 -4.08 -2.93
CA LEU A 147 8.81 -5.09 -1.88
C LEU A 147 7.69 -6.07 -2.24
N PRO A 148 7.94 -7.39 -2.19
CA PRO A 148 6.91 -8.39 -2.51
C PRO A 148 5.68 -8.25 -1.62
N GLY A 149 4.50 -8.22 -2.24
CA GLY A 149 3.21 -8.11 -1.56
C GLY A 149 2.85 -6.71 -1.07
N ILE A 150 3.72 -5.71 -1.22
CA ILE A 150 3.43 -4.30 -0.94
C ILE A 150 3.08 -3.60 -2.25
N GLU A 151 1.95 -2.94 -2.27
CA GLU A 151 1.49 -2.10 -3.37
C GLU A 151 1.41 -0.65 -2.89
N VAL A 152 1.96 0.27 -3.67
CA VAL A 152 1.83 1.72 -3.42
C VAL A 152 1.12 2.33 -4.61
N THR A 153 -0.10 2.81 -4.39
CA THR A 153 -0.93 3.42 -5.43
C THR A 153 -0.37 4.77 -5.91
N ASN A 154 -0.95 5.32 -6.97
CA ASN A 154 -0.57 6.65 -7.46
C ASN A 154 -0.83 7.74 -6.41
N SER A 155 -1.91 7.66 -5.64
CA SER A 155 -2.21 8.57 -4.53
C SER A 155 -1.32 8.35 -3.30
N GLY A 156 -0.45 7.32 -3.30
CA GLY A 156 0.42 6.96 -2.18
C GLY A 156 -0.19 6.01 -1.17
N SER A 157 -1.45 5.56 -1.34
CA SER A 157 -2.03 4.54 -0.47
C SER A 157 -1.23 3.25 -0.53
N ILE A 158 -0.95 2.67 0.65
CA ILE A 158 -0.17 1.45 0.79
C ILE A 158 -1.10 0.29 1.09
N LYS A 159 -0.96 -0.79 0.32
CA LYS A 159 -1.65 -2.06 0.54
C LYS A 159 -0.65 -3.18 0.75
N TYR A 160 -1.02 -4.15 1.55
CA TYR A 160 -0.29 -5.41 1.69
C TYR A 160 -1.20 -6.57 1.33
N LEU A 161 -0.84 -7.35 0.29
CA LEU A 161 -1.65 -8.44 -0.26
C LEU A 161 -3.10 -8.01 -0.52
N GLY A 162 -3.28 -6.82 -1.15
CA GLY A 162 -4.58 -6.23 -1.48
C GLY A 162 -5.33 -5.58 -0.32
N LYS A 163 -4.84 -5.65 0.93
CA LYS A 163 -5.45 -5.00 2.11
C LYS A 163 -4.80 -3.65 2.38
N ASP A 164 -5.61 -2.63 2.59
CA ASP A 164 -5.13 -1.32 3.04
C ASP A 164 -4.51 -1.42 4.43
N ILE A 165 -3.43 -0.69 4.67
CA ILE A 165 -2.80 -0.66 6.00
C ILE A 165 -3.62 0.17 6.99
N SER A 166 -3.68 -0.28 8.25
CA SER A 166 -4.37 0.43 9.33
C SER A 166 -3.50 1.49 10.02
N ASN A 167 -2.18 1.31 10.03
CA ASN A 167 -1.24 2.21 10.70
C ASN A 167 0.11 2.24 9.97
N PHE A 168 0.79 3.38 10.10
CA PHE A 168 2.15 3.58 9.61
C PHE A 168 3.05 4.11 10.72
N TYR A 169 4.07 3.36 11.08
CA TYR A 169 4.99 3.67 12.16
C TYR A 169 6.39 3.99 11.66
N ILE A 170 7.07 4.90 12.35
CA ILE A 170 8.51 5.13 12.23
C ILE A 170 9.13 4.82 13.60
N GLU A 171 10.01 3.82 13.66
CA GLU A 171 10.60 3.32 14.92
C GLU A 171 9.54 2.96 15.98
N GLY A 172 8.39 2.42 15.55
CA GLY A 172 7.30 2.01 16.40
C GLY A 172 6.43 3.16 16.93
N MET A 173 6.57 4.36 16.38
CA MET A 173 5.76 5.53 16.75
C MET A 173 4.97 6.06 15.55
N ASP A 174 3.71 6.41 15.75
CA ASP A 174 2.79 6.94 14.75
C ASP A 174 2.91 8.48 14.66
N LEU A 175 3.96 8.96 13.96
CA LEU A 175 4.21 10.39 13.78
C LEU A 175 3.18 11.08 12.89
N LEU A 176 2.69 10.38 11.87
CA LEU A 176 1.98 10.99 10.75
C LEU A 176 0.49 10.67 10.70
N GLY A 177 0.04 9.68 11.47
CA GLY A 177 -1.31 9.16 11.32
C GLY A 177 -1.53 8.66 9.89
N GLY A 178 -2.62 9.10 9.27
CA GLY A 178 -2.92 8.77 7.88
C GLY A 178 -2.11 9.53 6.83
N GLN A 179 -1.30 10.53 7.20
CA GLN A 179 -0.54 11.38 6.26
C GLN A 179 0.85 10.82 5.94
N TYR A 180 0.97 9.50 5.83
CA TYR A 180 2.27 8.84 5.67
C TYR A 180 2.95 9.10 4.32
N ASN A 181 2.27 9.73 3.35
CA ASN A 181 2.90 10.21 2.11
C ASN A 181 4.06 11.17 2.41
N VAL A 182 3.92 12.00 3.47
CA VAL A 182 4.99 12.91 3.93
C VAL A 182 6.27 12.14 4.25
N ALA A 183 6.18 10.96 4.88
CA ALA A 183 7.35 10.12 5.15
C ALA A 183 7.82 9.37 3.90
N THR A 184 6.93 8.74 3.18
CA THR A 184 7.31 7.87 2.05
C THR A 184 7.94 8.64 0.90
N ASN A 185 7.54 9.90 0.70
CA ASN A 185 8.07 10.76 -0.35
C ASN A 185 9.36 11.53 0.05
N ASN A 186 9.65 11.67 1.35
CA ASN A 186 10.72 12.56 1.82
C ASN A 186 11.82 11.87 2.63
N ILE A 187 11.60 10.65 3.13
CA ILE A 187 12.66 9.86 3.77
C ILE A 187 13.48 9.16 2.68
N PRO A 188 14.80 9.38 2.61
CA PRO A 188 15.66 8.67 1.67
C PRO A 188 15.65 7.17 1.93
N ALA A 189 15.71 6.37 0.86
CA ALA A 189 15.71 4.91 0.96
C ALA A 189 16.91 4.37 1.76
N ASP A 190 18.07 4.99 1.66
CA ASP A 190 19.31 4.64 2.37
C ASP A 190 19.26 4.94 3.88
N TYR A 191 18.33 5.79 4.33
CA TYR A 191 18.07 6.03 5.75
C TYR A 191 17.25 4.92 6.40
N VAL A 192 16.72 3.98 5.61
CA VAL A 192 15.87 2.89 6.08
C VAL A 192 16.62 1.57 6.03
N THR A 193 16.72 0.90 7.18
CA THR A 193 17.33 -0.43 7.28
C THR A 193 16.34 -1.51 6.85
N SER A 194 15.10 -1.43 7.32
CA SER A 194 14.07 -2.41 7.00
C SER A 194 12.65 -1.83 7.07
N VAL A 195 11.79 -2.40 6.26
CA VAL A 195 10.34 -2.22 6.31
C VAL A 195 9.73 -3.45 6.95
N GLN A 196 9.00 -3.26 8.04
CA GLN A 196 8.33 -4.34 8.76
C GLN A 196 6.84 -4.30 8.45
N VAL A 197 6.29 -5.42 8.04
CA VAL A 197 4.84 -5.65 7.93
C VAL A 197 4.39 -6.38 9.19
N LEU A 198 3.50 -5.74 9.93
CA LEU A 198 2.91 -6.24 11.17
C LEU A 198 1.54 -6.82 10.84
N ASN A 199 1.47 -8.13 10.64
CA ASN A 199 0.20 -8.83 10.46
C ASN A 199 -0.51 -8.98 11.81
N ASN A 200 -1.85 -9.14 11.79
CA ASN A 200 -2.64 -9.27 13.00
C ASN A 200 -2.41 -8.08 13.96
N HIS A 201 -2.26 -6.88 13.34
CA HIS A 201 -1.91 -5.68 14.06
C HIS A 201 -3.02 -5.22 15.01
N LYS A 202 -2.63 -4.68 16.15
CA LYS A 202 -3.53 -4.11 17.17
C LYS A 202 -2.96 -2.81 17.68
N ASP A 203 -3.68 -1.73 17.39
CA ASP A 203 -3.24 -0.41 17.85
C ASP A 203 -3.29 -0.28 19.38
N ALA A 204 -4.28 -0.91 20.03
CA ALA A 204 -4.42 -0.87 21.49
C ALA A 204 -3.71 -2.04 22.17
N LYS A 205 -2.84 -1.74 23.14
CA LYS A 205 -2.15 -2.75 23.98
C LYS A 205 -3.12 -3.67 24.72
N MET A 206 -4.27 -3.15 25.12
CA MET A 206 -5.32 -3.93 25.81
C MET A 206 -5.94 -5.02 24.95
N ASP A 207 -5.77 -4.96 23.64
CA ASP A 207 -6.35 -5.91 22.68
C ASP A 207 -5.38 -7.03 22.25
N LYS A 208 -4.33 -7.30 23.04
CA LYS A 208 -3.30 -8.32 22.74
C LYS A 208 -3.90 -9.69 22.43
N ASP A 209 -4.97 -10.06 23.13
CA ASP A 209 -5.63 -11.36 23.05
C ASP A 209 -6.68 -11.44 21.92
N VAL A 210 -6.96 -10.34 21.24
CA VAL A 210 -7.96 -10.26 20.17
C VAL A 210 -7.32 -10.64 18.85
N LEU A 211 -7.97 -11.46 18.05
CA LEU A 211 -7.56 -11.68 16.66
C LEU A 211 -7.93 -10.45 15.83
N SER A 212 -7.02 -9.97 15.01
CA SER A 212 -7.24 -8.88 14.05
C SER A 212 -6.76 -9.31 12.67
N ASP A 213 -7.43 -8.81 11.64
CA ASP A 213 -6.98 -8.94 10.26
C ASP A 213 -6.25 -7.69 9.77
N ASP A 214 -6.05 -6.69 10.64
CA ASP A 214 -5.37 -5.44 10.31
C ASP A 214 -3.89 -5.66 10.06
N VAL A 215 -3.37 -4.88 9.15
CA VAL A 215 -1.95 -4.86 8.78
C VAL A 215 -1.40 -3.47 9.03
N ALA A 216 -0.23 -3.37 9.64
CA ALA A 216 0.48 -2.11 9.79
C ALA A 216 1.89 -2.20 9.21
N ILE A 217 2.44 -1.05 8.84
CA ILE A 217 3.81 -0.90 8.39
C ILE A 217 4.63 -0.19 9.48
N ASN A 218 5.84 -0.70 9.74
CA ASN A 218 6.80 -0.03 10.62
C ASN A 218 8.15 0.11 9.92
N ILE A 219 8.62 1.34 9.84
CA ILE A 219 9.90 1.70 9.23
C ILE A 219 10.99 1.68 10.29
N LYS A 220 12.05 0.91 10.05
CA LYS A 220 13.26 0.88 10.86
C LYS A 220 14.36 1.69 10.21
N LEU A 221 14.82 2.70 10.91
CA LEU A 221 15.83 3.63 10.41
C LEU A 221 17.26 3.09 10.61
N SER A 222 18.16 3.54 9.78
CA SER A 222 19.60 3.30 9.91
C SER A 222 20.19 4.05 11.11
N LYS A 223 21.38 3.66 11.56
CA LYS A 223 22.08 4.35 12.65
C LYS A 223 22.38 5.82 12.32
N HIS A 224 22.52 6.15 11.05
CA HIS A 224 22.78 7.53 10.60
C HIS A 224 21.57 8.45 10.76
N ALA A 225 20.37 7.91 10.60
CA ALA A 225 19.11 8.65 10.70
C ALA A 225 18.52 8.69 12.12
N LYS A 226 19.04 7.84 13.05
CA LYS A 226 18.57 7.81 14.43
C LYS A 226 19.32 8.79 15.33
N PHE A 227 18.57 9.45 16.23
CA PHE A 227 19.06 10.28 17.33
C PHE A 227 19.80 11.56 16.94
N LYS A 228 19.99 11.82 15.66
CA LYS A 228 20.64 13.04 15.15
C LYS A 228 19.67 13.81 14.26
N PRO A 229 19.73 15.14 14.24
CA PRO A 229 19.03 15.90 13.21
C PRO A 229 19.67 15.58 11.85
N VAL A 230 18.85 15.24 10.89
CA VAL A 230 19.26 15.02 9.50
C VAL A 230 18.36 15.80 8.58
N GLY A 231 18.88 16.24 7.46
CA GLY A 231 18.13 16.96 6.46
C GLY A 231 18.49 16.48 5.07
N THR A 232 17.53 16.60 4.18
CA THR A 232 17.69 16.35 2.75
C THR A 232 17.28 17.60 2.00
N TYR A 233 17.97 17.88 0.92
CA TYR A 233 17.64 18.95 0.01
C TYR A 233 17.88 18.47 -1.42
N GLU A 234 16.92 18.70 -2.28
CA GLU A 234 16.99 18.39 -3.70
C GLU A 234 16.56 19.61 -4.50
N ALA A 235 17.29 19.92 -5.56
CA ALA A 235 16.92 20.93 -6.52
C ALA A 235 17.07 20.38 -7.93
N ILE A 236 16.03 20.53 -8.72
CA ILE A 236 15.95 20.09 -10.11
C ILE A 236 15.65 21.32 -10.97
N GLY A 237 16.36 21.49 -12.06
CA GLY A 237 16.12 22.54 -13.03
C GLY A 237 16.21 21.99 -14.45
N GLY A 238 15.44 22.59 -15.36
CA GLY A 238 15.41 22.19 -16.76
C GLY A 238 14.71 23.21 -17.64
N LEU A 239 14.67 22.93 -18.93
CA LEU A 239 13.95 23.72 -19.93
C LEU A 239 12.90 22.83 -20.60
N GLY A 240 11.67 23.31 -20.68
CA GLY A 240 10.58 22.69 -21.40
C GLY A 240 10.12 23.56 -22.55
N SER A 241 9.19 23.06 -23.37
CA SER A 241 8.61 23.79 -24.49
C SER A 241 7.90 25.09 -24.05
N ASN A 242 7.41 25.13 -22.79
CA ASN A 242 6.63 26.25 -22.23
C ASN A 242 7.42 27.08 -21.20
N GLY A 243 8.77 26.95 -21.16
CA GLY A 243 9.62 27.73 -20.25
C GLY A 243 10.47 26.91 -19.31
N GLY A 244 10.98 27.56 -18.25
CA GLY A 244 11.83 26.93 -17.25
C GLY A 244 11.06 25.95 -16.37
N LEU A 245 11.65 24.77 -16.18
CA LEU A 245 11.17 23.74 -15.26
C LEU A 245 12.03 23.79 -14.00
N TYR A 246 11.40 23.76 -12.83
CA TYR A 246 12.10 23.75 -11.56
C TYR A 246 11.33 22.94 -10.52
N GLN A 247 12.07 22.31 -9.63
CA GLN A 247 11.53 21.71 -8.41
C GLN A 247 12.58 21.78 -7.32
N THR A 248 12.19 22.18 -6.12
CA THR A 248 13.04 22.09 -4.93
C THR A 248 12.26 21.44 -3.81
N ASN A 249 12.92 20.52 -3.12
CA ASN A 249 12.38 19.77 -2.01
C ASN A 249 13.34 19.87 -0.84
N GLY A 250 12.82 20.02 0.36
CA GLY A 250 13.61 19.95 1.58
C GLY A 250 12.88 19.21 2.67
N ALA A 251 13.60 18.39 3.42
CA ALA A 251 13.09 17.73 4.61
C ALA A 251 14.10 17.83 5.74
N GLY A 252 13.62 18.20 6.93
CA GLY A 252 14.37 18.15 8.18
C GLY A 252 13.73 17.17 9.13
N MET A 253 14.51 16.25 9.69
CA MET A 253 13.97 15.18 10.51
C MET A 253 14.81 14.89 11.75
N LEU A 254 14.13 14.51 12.84
CA LEU A 254 14.76 14.12 14.09
C LEU A 254 13.93 12.99 14.72
N PHE A 255 14.53 11.82 14.88
CA PHE A 255 13.86 10.64 15.44
C PHE A 255 14.56 10.21 16.75
N LYS A 256 14.06 10.69 17.88
CA LYS A 256 14.47 10.28 19.23
C LYS A 256 13.42 9.36 19.86
N SER A 257 13.79 8.66 20.93
CA SER A 257 12.90 7.72 21.63
C SER A 257 11.64 8.35 22.23
N ARG A 258 11.71 9.64 22.62
CA ARG A 258 10.59 10.39 23.19
C ARG A 258 9.98 11.42 22.26
N MET A 259 10.69 11.82 21.22
CA MET A 259 10.27 12.87 20.31
C MET A 259 10.64 12.52 18.87
N GLN A 260 9.69 12.66 17.99
CA GLN A 260 9.91 12.59 16.55
C GLN A 260 9.43 13.90 15.90
N LEU A 261 10.21 14.40 14.97
CA LEU A 261 9.91 15.58 14.20
C LEU A 261 10.24 15.32 12.74
N LEU A 262 9.33 15.73 11.85
CA LEU A 262 9.54 15.75 10.40
C LEU A 262 8.90 17.02 9.84
N GLY A 263 9.74 17.92 9.34
CA GLY A 263 9.32 19.10 8.59
C GLY A 263 9.70 18.93 7.11
N THR A 264 8.80 19.29 6.21
CA THR A 264 9.04 19.21 4.77
C THR A 264 8.58 20.47 4.07
N PHE A 265 9.21 20.80 2.96
CA PHE A 265 8.71 21.77 1.99
C PHE A 265 9.01 21.29 0.57
N LYS A 266 8.13 21.62 -0.35
CA LYS A 266 8.29 21.38 -1.79
C LYS A 266 7.75 22.57 -2.56
N ILE A 267 8.47 22.95 -3.60
CA ILE A 267 8.11 24.05 -4.50
C ILE A 267 8.49 23.61 -5.91
N GLY A 268 7.57 23.70 -6.87
CA GLY A 268 7.91 23.30 -8.23
C GLY A 268 6.79 23.48 -9.25
N ASN A 269 7.16 23.25 -10.51
CA ASN A 269 6.25 23.28 -11.65
C ASN A 269 6.39 22.06 -12.58
N ILE A 270 7.12 21.02 -12.16
CA ILE A 270 7.37 19.84 -12.99
C ILE A 270 6.19 18.87 -12.94
N ARG A 271 5.56 18.70 -11.76
CA ARG A 271 4.42 17.79 -11.53
C ARG A 271 3.56 18.28 -10.37
N GLU A 272 2.30 17.85 -10.34
CA GLU A 272 1.44 18.04 -9.17
C GLU A 272 1.96 17.22 -7.98
N PHE A 273 2.05 17.83 -6.82
CA PHE A 273 2.41 17.16 -5.56
C PHE A 273 1.74 17.77 -4.33
N ALA A 274 1.26 19.01 -4.42
CA ALA A 274 0.75 19.73 -3.25
C ALA A 274 -0.45 19.01 -2.60
N THR A 275 -1.35 18.47 -3.41
CA THR A 275 -2.52 17.73 -2.94
C THR A 275 -2.14 16.35 -2.41
N ASP A 276 -1.17 15.68 -3.03
CA ASP A 276 -0.79 14.29 -2.71
C ASP A 276 0.02 14.18 -1.41
N GLU A 277 0.82 15.19 -1.07
CA GLU A 277 1.65 15.18 0.15
C GLU A 277 0.83 15.12 1.44
N ASN A 278 -0.29 15.83 1.48
CA ASN A 278 -1.10 16.01 2.68
C ASN A 278 -2.37 15.16 2.71
N ILE A 279 -2.49 14.14 1.83
CA ILE A 279 -3.61 13.20 1.86
C ILE A 279 -3.59 12.43 3.18
N ASN A 280 -4.73 12.41 3.86
CA ASN A 280 -4.96 11.55 5.01
C ASN A 280 -5.68 10.27 4.57
N HIS A 281 -4.96 9.17 4.48
CA HIS A 281 -5.51 7.88 4.00
C HIS A 281 -6.42 7.17 5.02
N PHE A 282 -6.49 7.64 6.27
CA PHE A 282 -7.31 7.04 7.34
C PHE A 282 -8.54 7.87 7.69
N LEU A 283 -8.64 9.09 7.17
CA LEU A 283 -9.83 9.93 7.34
C LEU A 283 -10.59 9.94 6.01
N ASN A 284 -11.85 9.53 6.06
CA ASN A 284 -12.76 9.79 4.97
C ASN A 284 -13.01 11.32 4.91
N ASP A 285 -13.35 11.86 3.73
CA ASP A 285 -13.61 13.29 3.44
C ASP A 285 -14.85 13.85 4.18
N GLN A 286 -15.02 13.48 5.47
CA GLN A 286 -16.15 13.90 6.32
C GLN A 286 -16.09 15.39 6.70
N LEU A 287 -15.01 16.09 6.32
CA LEU A 287 -14.82 17.51 6.62
C LEU A 287 -15.15 18.43 5.43
N GLU A 288 -15.66 17.88 4.34
CA GLU A 288 -16.16 18.66 3.22
C GLU A 288 -17.61 19.08 3.46
N SER A 289 -17.93 20.36 3.23
CA SER A 289 -19.28 20.86 3.44
C SER A 289 -20.25 20.40 2.35
N TYR A 290 -21.53 20.36 2.69
CA TYR A 290 -22.58 20.03 1.72
C TYR A 290 -22.67 21.06 0.57
N GLY A 291 -22.32 22.31 0.80
CA GLY A 291 -22.30 23.36 -0.21
C GLY A 291 -21.36 23.07 -1.36
N VAL A 292 -20.17 22.50 -1.09
CA VAL A 292 -19.24 22.06 -2.14
C VAL A 292 -19.89 20.96 -3.00
N LYS A 293 -20.56 20.01 -2.38
CA LYS A 293 -21.30 18.95 -3.09
C LYS A 293 -22.46 19.49 -3.93
N LEU A 294 -23.05 20.61 -3.50
CA LEU A 294 -24.11 21.28 -4.26
C LEU A 294 -23.60 21.95 -5.52
N LEU A 295 -22.54 22.73 -5.41
CA LEU A 295 -21.97 23.46 -6.56
C LEU A 295 -21.33 22.50 -7.56
N GLY A 296 -20.84 21.34 -7.08
CA GLY A 296 -20.05 20.44 -7.91
C GLY A 296 -18.63 20.96 -8.06
N ASN A 297 -17.96 20.53 -9.09
CA ASN A 297 -16.60 20.96 -9.40
C ASN A 297 -16.55 21.28 -10.89
N LEU A 298 -16.17 22.48 -11.25
CA LEU A 298 -15.80 22.82 -12.64
C LEU A 298 -14.52 22.08 -12.97
N SER A 299 -14.61 20.75 -12.99
CA SER A 299 -13.46 19.91 -13.13
C SER A 299 -13.08 19.71 -14.58
N SER A 300 -11.83 19.70 -14.75
CA SER A 300 -11.07 19.19 -15.85
C SER A 300 -11.50 17.82 -16.32
N SER A 301 -11.60 17.63 -17.61
CA SER A 301 -11.63 16.31 -18.20
C SER A 301 -10.35 15.55 -17.83
N ASN A 302 -10.48 14.32 -17.41
CA ASN A 302 -9.34 13.43 -17.23
C ASN A 302 -8.91 12.89 -18.60
N ALA A 303 -7.85 13.46 -19.16
CA ALA A 303 -7.23 12.89 -20.35
C ALA A 303 -6.71 11.47 -20.04
N PRO A 304 -6.76 10.53 -21.01
CA PRO A 304 -6.24 9.18 -20.83
C PRO A 304 -4.69 9.14 -20.87
N LEU A 305 -4.06 10.17 -20.34
CA LEU A 305 -2.62 10.36 -20.25
C LEU A 305 -2.21 10.57 -18.80
N LYS A 306 -0.95 10.35 -18.48
CA LYS A 306 -0.40 10.74 -17.18
C LYS A 306 -0.50 12.26 -17.02
N ARG A 307 -0.97 12.73 -15.87
CA ARG A 307 -1.22 14.17 -15.60
C ARG A 307 0.03 15.03 -15.85
N GLU A 308 1.21 14.53 -15.56
CA GLU A 308 2.49 15.22 -15.77
C GLU A 308 2.79 15.56 -17.25
N ARG A 309 2.04 14.95 -18.19
CA ARG A 309 2.21 15.22 -19.62
C ARG A 309 1.40 16.40 -20.15
N TYR A 310 0.37 16.83 -19.42
CA TYR A 310 -0.53 17.89 -19.89
C TYR A 310 -0.86 18.96 -18.86
N ILE A 311 -0.49 18.74 -17.59
CA ILE A 311 -0.68 19.72 -16.51
C ILE A 311 0.68 20.28 -16.10
N HIS A 312 0.79 21.60 -16.10
CA HIS A 312 1.95 22.35 -15.63
C HIS A 312 1.54 23.16 -14.39
N PRO A 313 1.62 22.56 -13.21
CA PRO A 313 1.21 23.20 -11.98
C PRO A 313 2.26 24.20 -11.49
N LYS A 314 1.84 25.13 -10.64
CA LYS A 314 2.71 25.82 -9.69
C LYS A 314 2.29 25.31 -8.32
N ASP A 315 3.07 24.41 -7.76
CA ASP A 315 2.74 23.72 -6.53
C ASP A 315 3.69 24.09 -5.41
N TYR A 316 3.11 24.37 -4.23
CA TYR A 316 3.84 24.58 -2.98
C TYR A 316 3.21 23.69 -1.91
N SER A 317 4.04 22.95 -1.20
CA SER A 317 3.60 22.15 -0.07
C SER A 317 4.58 22.34 1.09
N ALA A 318 4.03 22.49 2.30
CA ALA A 318 4.81 22.49 3.52
C ALA A 318 4.11 21.66 4.58
N SER A 319 4.89 20.95 5.38
CA SER A 319 4.34 20.22 6.53
C SER A 319 5.28 20.31 7.74
N PHE A 320 4.67 20.31 8.92
CA PHE A 320 5.35 20.20 10.20
C PHE A 320 4.65 19.13 11.04
N ASN A 321 5.39 18.09 11.39
CA ASN A 321 4.87 16.92 12.06
C ASN A 321 5.69 16.67 13.32
N LEU A 322 5.04 16.66 14.48
CA LEU A 322 5.64 16.47 15.79
C LEU A 322 4.88 15.38 16.54
N LEU A 323 5.61 14.42 17.07
CA LEU A 323 5.11 13.48 18.07
C LEU A 323 5.99 13.55 19.31
N TYR A 324 5.36 13.76 20.45
CA TYR A 324 6.00 13.81 21.75
C TYR A 324 5.39 12.79 22.71
N LYS A 325 6.22 11.91 23.30
CA LYS A 325 5.82 10.98 24.36
C LYS A 325 5.80 11.70 25.69
N LEU A 326 4.63 11.92 26.23
CA LEU A 326 4.42 12.45 27.59
C LEU A 326 4.83 11.43 28.66
N SER A 327 4.59 10.13 28.38
CA SER A 327 5.03 8.98 29.15
C SER A 327 5.18 7.76 28.25
N GLU A 328 5.51 6.59 28.77
CA GLU A 328 5.61 5.35 27.98
C GLU A 328 4.30 4.99 27.24
N ASN A 329 3.16 5.33 27.82
CA ASN A 329 1.84 5.00 27.27
C ASN A 329 1.09 6.21 26.70
N LYS A 330 1.59 7.43 26.94
CA LYS A 330 0.89 8.67 26.54
C LYS A 330 1.71 9.45 25.53
N SER A 331 1.06 9.92 24.49
CA SER A 331 1.67 10.75 23.46
C SER A 331 0.75 11.86 22.98
N LEU A 332 1.37 12.93 22.52
CA LEU A 332 0.74 14.03 21.82
C LEU A 332 1.35 14.11 20.43
N ARG A 333 0.51 14.12 19.41
CA ARG A 333 0.89 14.29 18.01
C ARG A 333 0.27 15.57 17.47
N THR A 334 1.05 16.33 16.71
CA THR A 334 0.58 17.53 16.02
C THR A 334 1.09 17.47 14.59
N ASN A 335 0.18 17.59 13.63
CA ASN A 335 0.47 17.64 12.21
C ASN A 335 -0.14 18.93 11.64
N VAL A 336 0.69 19.77 11.04
CA VAL A 336 0.29 20.99 10.34
C VAL A 336 0.70 20.84 8.89
N GLY A 337 -0.19 21.13 7.98
CA GLY A 337 0.06 21.05 6.54
C GLY A 337 -0.47 22.28 5.83
N TYR A 338 0.18 22.65 4.75
CA TYR A 338 -0.30 23.64 3.81
C TYR A 338 -0.01 23.16 2.39
N ALA A 339 -1.01 23.23 1.54
CA ALA A 339 -0.89 22.95 0.12
C ALA A 339 -1.42 24.13 -0.68
N TYR A 340 -0.66 24.53 -1.69
CA TYR A 340 -1.07 25.46 -2.74
C TYR A 340 -0.86 24.77 -4.08
N SER A 341 -1.87 24.81 -4.90
CA SER A 341 -1.79 24.33 -6.29
C SER A 341 -2.43 25.32 -7.24
N GLN A 342 -1.71 25.68 -8.28
CA GLN A 342 -2.23 26.43 -9.39
C GLN A 342 -1.95 25.64 -10.67
N CYS A 343 -3.02 25.19 -11.33
CA CYS A 343 -2.92 24.39 -12.55
C CYS A 343 -3.60 25.12 -13.71
N ASN A 344 -2.86 25.21 -14.82
CA ASN A 344 -3.41 25.70 -16.09
C ASN A 344 -3.26 24.59 -17.13
N TYR A 345 -4.32 24.29 -17.85
CA TYR A 345 -4.27 23.33 -18.95
C TYR A 345 -5.36 23.64 -19.98
N ALA A 346 -5.15 23.16 -21.20
CA ALA A 346 -6.11 23.30 -22.29
C ALA A 346 -6.42 21.93 -22.89
N TYR A 347 -7.64 21.73 -23.31
CA TYR A 347 -8.07 20.53 -24.03
C TYR A 347 -9.22 20.84 -24.98
N ASN A 348 -9.37 20.00 -26.00
CA ASN A 348 -10.47 20.06 -26.94
C ASN A 348 -11.34 18.82 -26.78
N HIS A 349 -12.65 19.02 -26.86
CA HIS A 349 -13.64 17.96 -26.79
C HIS A 349 -14.58 18.08 -28.00
N LYS A 350 -14.55 17.06 -28.88
CA LYS A 350 -15.47 16.99 -30.03
C LYS A 350 -16.47 15.87 -29.80
N MET A 351 -17.73 16.20 -29.97
CA MET A 351 -18.83 15.24 -29.92
C MET A 351 -19.46 15.14 -31.30
N PHE A 352 -19.70 13.94 -31.76
CA PHE A 352 -20.31 13.63 -33.05
C PHE A 352 -21.65 12.98 -32.78
N PHE A 353 -22.70 13.59 -33.32
CA PHE A 353 -24.08 13.10 -33.19
C PHE A 353 -24.62 12.78 -34.60
N GLY A 354 -25.10 11.56 -34.83
CA GLY A 354 -25.69 11.13 -36.09
C GLY A 354 -24.92 10.03 -36.81
N ASN A 355 -25.50 9.50 -37.85
CA ASN A 355 -24.93 8.44 -38.70
C ASN A 355 -24.79 8.94 -40.13
N GLY A 356 -23.61 9.37 -40.53
CA GLY A 356 -23.31 9.67 -41.92
C GLY A 356 -23.63 11.12 -42.36
N LEU A 357 -24.52 11.32 -43.31
CA LEU A 357 -24.73 12.63 -43.99
C LEU A 357 -25.29 13.76 -43.11
N ASP A 358 -25.91 13.43 -41.96
CA ASP A 358 -26.50 14.39 -41.01
C ASP A 358 -25.73 14.39 -39.68
N GLU A 359 -24.42 14.44 -39.73
CA GLU A 359 -23.57 14.47 -38.55
C GLU A 359 -23.51 15.89 -37.95
N LEU A 360 -24.05 16.07 -36.74
CA LEU A 360 -23.86 17.28 -35.95
C LEU A 360 -22.57 17.16 -35.17
N VAL A 361 -21.63 18.06 -35.40
CA VAL A 361 -20.36 18.13 -34.67
C VAL A 361 -20.42 19.28 -33.68
N GLN A 362 -20.20 18.98 -32.40
CA GLN A 362 -19.97 19.99 -31.37
C GLN A 362 -18.48 19.97 -30.98
N ASP A 363 -17.78 21.07 -31.18
CA ASP A 363 -16.36 21.27 -30.88
C ASP A 363 -16.22 22.28 -29.75
N TYR A 364 -15.71 21.81 -28.61
CA TYR A 364 -15.46 22.62 -27.43
C TYR A 364 -13.94 22.73 -27.18
N GLN A 365 -13.44 23.94 -27.09
CA GLN A 365 -12.06 24.24 -26.70
C GLN A 365 -12.06 24.82 -25.29
N TYR A 366 -11.45 24.12 -24.35
CA TYR A 366 -11.41 24.51 -22.95
C TYR A 366 -10.02 25.02 -22.57
N GLN A 367 -9.98 26.10 -21.80
CA GLN A 367 -8.79 26.57 -21.11
C GLN A 367 -9.14 26.62 -19.63
N SER A 368 -8.51 25.76 -18.83
CA SER A 368 -8.80 25.68 -17.40
C SER A 368 -7.70 26.36 -16.59
N ALA A 369 -8.09 27.19 -15.65
CA ALA A 369 -7.23 27.73 -14.61
C ALA A 369 -7.83 27.37 -13.25
N PHE A 370 -7.07 26.67 -12.41
CA PHE A 370 -7.50 26.22 -11.10
C PHE A 370 -6.50 26.68 -10.05
N THR A 371 -6.98 27.21 -8.94
CA THR A 371 -6.15 27.61 -7.80
C THR A 371 -6.77 27.07 -6.51
N LEU A 372 -5.95 26.40 -5.70
CA LEU A 372 -6.31 25.84 -4.41
C LEU A 372 -5.32 26.27 -3.33
N HIS A 373 -5.84 26.72 -2.18
CA HIS A 373 -5.09 26.82 -0.92
C HIS A 373 -5.75 25.89 0.09
N LYS A 374 -4.98 25.00 0.71
CA LYS A 374 -5.51 23.99 1.63
C LYS A 374 -4.62 23.85 2.89
N PRO A 375 -4.81 24.70 3.92
CA PRO A 375 -4.24 24.49 5.24
C PRO A 375 -4.95 23.34 5.97
N THR A 376 -4.17 22.57 6.74
CA THR A 376 -4.66 21.45 7.57
C THR A 376 -4.00 21.46 8.94
N LEU A 377 -4.74 21.06 9.96
CA LEU A 377 -4.24 20.89 11.33
C LEU A 377 -4.85 19.63 11.92
N THR A 378 -4.02 18.78 12.51
CA THR A 378 -4.47 17.63 13.31
C THR A 378 -3.69 17.61 14.63
N ILE A 379 -4.41 17.50 15.74
CA ILE A 379 -3.82 17.32 17.08
C ILE A 379 -4.44 16.06 17.67
N GLU A 380 -3.61 15.12 18.09
CA GLU A 380 -4.08 13.87 18.70
C GLU A 380 -3.39 13.60 20.03
N TYR A 381 -4.18 13.41 21.06
CA TYR A 381 -3.75 12.81 22.32
C TYR A 381 -4.06 11.32 22.32
N LYS A 382 -3.11 10.49 22.75
CA LYS A 382 -3.26 9.04 22.86
C LYS A 382 -2.75 8.54 24.21
N ASP A 383 -3.57 7.76 24.91
CA ASP A 383 -3.20 6.95 26.09
C ASP A 383 -3.41 5.47 25.74
N ASN A 384 -2.32 4.72 25.60
CA ASN A 384 -2.32 3.32 25.19
C ASN A 384 -1.76 2.43 26.30
N SER A 385 -2.55 2.24 27.36
CA SER A 385 -2.19 1.40 28.50
C SER A 385 -2.83 0.00 28.41
N ASP A 386 -2.37 -0.95 29.24
CA ASP A 386 -2.87 -2.34 29.21
C ASP A 386 -4.34 -2.49 29.61
N LYS A 387 -4.89 -1.53 30.37
CA LYS A 387 -6.28 -1.59 30.87
C LYS A 387 -7.24 -0.66 30.12
N ARG A 388 -6.71 0.37 29.46
CA ARG A 388 -7.50 1.35 28.74
C ARG A 388 -6.78 1.87 27.52
N TYR A 389 -7.55 2.29 26.55
CA TYR A 389 -7.08 2.96 25.36
C TYR A 389 -7.92 4.21 25.13
N ILE A 390 -7.29 5.37 25.06
CA ILE A 390 -7.95 6.65 24.82
C ILE A 390 -7.26 7.34 23.67
N THR A 391 -8.03 7.76 22.68
CA THR A 391 -7.58 8.69 21.64
C THR A 391 -8.54 9.86 21.56
N ASN A 392 -8.01 11.06 21.49
CA ASN A 392 -8.78 12.26 21.18
C ASN A 392 -8.08 13.00 20.05
N ARG A 393 -8.74 13.09 18.90
CA ARG A 393 -8.20 13.71 17.69
C ARG A 393 -9.07 14.89 17.29
N PHE A 394 -8.47 16.06 17.31
CA PHE A 394 -9.00 17.26 16.68
C PHE A 394 -8.42 17.41 15.29
N SER A 395 -9.24 17.69 14.29
CA SER A 395 -8.82 17.94 12.91
C SER A 395 -9.52 19.18 12.36
N SER A 396 -8.79 19.98 11.60
CA SER A 396 -9.30 21.13 10.88
C SER A 396 -8.72 21.16 9.48
N VAL A 397 -9.59 21.43 8.52
CA VAL A 397 -9.25 21.58 7.09
C VAL A 397 -9.95 22.82 6.57
N ALA A 398 -9.23 23.64 5.80
CA ALA A 398 -9.85 24.69 5.01
C ALA A 398 -9.45 24.51 3.55
N SER A 399 -10.35 24.87 2.63
CA SER A 399 -10.10 24.88 1.19
C SER A 399 -10.60 26.19 0.61
N PHE A 400 -9.71 26.93 -0.07
CA PHE A 400 -10.03 28.14 -0.79
C PHE A 400 -9.80 27.85 -2.27
N VAL A 401 -10.89 27.76 -3.03
CA VAL A 401 -10.87 27.33 -4.42
C VAL A 401 -11.31 28.47 -5.33
N LYS A 402 -10.57 28.65 -6.41
CA LYS A 402 -10.94 29.47 -7.55
C LYS A 402 -10.68 28.67 -8.82
N SER A 403 -11.69 28.55 -9.66
CA SER A 403 -11.61 27.86 -10.96
C SER A 403 -12.18 28.76 -12.05
N GLU A 404 -11.49 28.84 -13.17
CA GLU A 404 -11.90 29.56 -14.36
C GLU A 404 -11.84 28.60 -15.55
N LEU A 405 -12.91 28.54 -16.34
CA LEU A 405 -13.03 27.65 -17.48
C LEU A 405 -13.58 28.40 -18.69
N PRO A 406 -12.80 29.28 -19.32
CA PRO A 406 -13.18 29.81 -20.63
C PRO A 406 -13.29 28.67 -21.64
N THR A 407 -14.36 28.66 -22.36
CA THR A 407 -14.73 27.64 -23.34
C THR A 407 -15.10 28.31 -24.64
N VAL A 408 -14.57 27.85 -25.76
CA VAL A 408 -15.00 28.26 -27.10
C VAL A 408 -15.76 27.12 -27.73
N GLU A 409 -17.00 27.36 -28.12
CA GLU A 409 -17.89 26.40 -28.78
C GLU A 409 -17.92 26.69 -30.27
N ASN A 410 -17.70 25.67 -31.11
CA ASN A 410 -17.76 25.70 -32.56
C ASN A 410 -17.03 26.92 -33.19
N ASN A 411 -15.88 27.29 -32.62
CA ASN A 411 -15.02 28.41 -33.02
C ASN A 411 -15.70 29.80 -33.05
N SER A 412 -16.88 29.94 -32.48
CA SER A 412 -17.64 31.19 -32.54
C SER A 412 -18.21 31.67 -31.21
N ASN A 413 -18.73 30.78 -30.40
CA ASN A 413 -19.37 31.13 -29.14
C ASN A 413 -18.41 31.01 -27.99
N SER A 414 -18.20 32.11 -27.24
CA SER A 414 -17.33 32.10 -26.05
C SER A 414 -18.19 32.01 -24.80
N VAL A 415 -17.94 30.97 -24.00
CA VAL A 415 -18.55 30.78 -22.68
C VAL A 415 -17.48 30.96 -21.64
N PHE A 416 -17.73 31.79 -20.65
CA PHE A 416 -16.82 31.97 -19.52
C PHE A 416 -17.46 31.44 -18.24
N GLN A 417 -16.89 30.40 -17.67
CA GLN A 417 -17.33 29.80 -16.40
C GLN A 417 -16.33 30.11 -15.31
N ASN A 418 -16.83 30.57 -14.16
CA ASN A 418 -16.00 30.90 -12.99
C ASN A 418 -16.63 30.30 -11.74
N GLU A 419 -15.85 29.59 -10.97
CA GLU A 419 -16.25 29.06 -9.68
C GLU A 419 -15.32 29.59 -8.58
N LYS A 420 -15.91 29.98 -7.46
CA LYS A 420 -15.17 30.39 -6.26
C LYS A 420 -15.91 29.93 -5.02
N TYR A 421 -15.18 29.28 -4.11
CA TYR A 421 -15.72 28.96 -2.79
C TYR A 421 -14.66 28.88 -1.69
N HIS A 422 -15.11 29.00 -0.46
CA HIS A 422 -14.33 28.77 0.74
C HIS A 422 -15.03 27.67 1.53
N ASP A 423 -14.32 26.59 1.84
CA ASP A 423 -14.83 25.45 2.60
C ASP A 423 -14.02 25.27 3.87
N LEU A 424 -14.69 25.13 5.01
CA LEU A 424 -14.07 25.01 6.33
C LEU A 424 -14.68 23.82 7.07
N GLY A 425 -13.83 22.94 7.59
CA GLY A 425 -14.23 21.77 8.36
C GLY A 425 -13.44 21.63 9.67
N PHE A 426 -14.16 21.29 10.71
CA PHE A 426 -13.62 21.00 12.05
C PHE A 426 -14.22 19.69 12.54
N SER A 427 -13.40 18.82 13.16
CA SER A 427 -13.90 17.64 13.83
C SER A 427 -13.11 17.33 15.08
N ASN A 428 -13.80 16.77 16.07
CA ASN A 428 -13.19 16.15 17.24
C ASN A 428 -13.70 14.70 17.35
N ASN A 429 -12.77 13.75 17.33
CA ASN A 429 -13.06 12.33 17.45
C ASN A 429 -12.42 11.79 18.73
N LEU A 430 -13.26 11.46 19.72
CA LEU A 430 -12.87 10.83 20.98
C LEU A 430 -13.21 9.35 20.93
N SER A 431 -12.25 8.49 21.23
CA SER A 431 -12.47 7.07 21.43
C SER A 431 -11.88 6.63 22.75
N ILE A 432 -12.70 6.01 23.58
CA ILE A 432 -12.31 5.45 24.88
C ILE A 432 -12.65 3.97 24.87
N ARG A 433 -11.69 3.12 25.15
CA ARG A 433 -11.89 1.68 25.31
C ARG A 433 -11.33 1.22 26.63
N TRP A 434 -12.08 0.35 27.32
CA TRP A 434 -11.64 -0.25 28.58
C TRP A 434 -12.16 -1.68 28.71
N LYS A 435 -11.50 -2.48 29.55
CA LYS A 435 -11.83 -3.89 29.77
C LYS A 435 -12.29 -4.10 31.21
N THR A 436 -13.39 -4.81 31.38
CA THR A 436 -13.83 -5.41 32.64
C THR A 436 -13.66 -6.93 32.54
N ASN A 437 -13.97 -7.68 33.61
CA ASN A 437 -13.72 -9.13 33.63
C ASN A 437 -14.39 -9.92 32.48
N LYS A 438 -15.58 -9.50 32.04
CA LYS A 438 -16.37 -10.21 31.01
C LYS A 438 -16.59 -9.42 29.74
N PHE A 439 -16.47 -8.09 29.78
CA PHE A 439 -16.81 -7.20 28.68
C PHE A 439 -15.67 -6.27 28.33
N ARG A 440 -15.56 -5.99 27.03
CA ARG A 440 -14.83 -4.85 26.51
C ARG A 440 -15.83 -3.76 26.20
N TRP A 441 -15.61 -2.60 26.72
CA TRP A 441 -16.43 -1.43 26.50
C TRP A 441 -15.73 -0.48 25.54
N SER A 442 -16.49 0.17 24.70
CA SER A 442 -16.00 1.30 23.92
C SER A 442 -17.03 2.43 23.93
N LEU A 443 -16.52 3.63 24.01
CA LEU A 443 -17.25 4.88 23.79
C LEU A 443 -16.56 5.60 22.64
N SER A 444 -17.29 5.97 21.60
CA SER A 444 -16.82 6.86 20.54
C SER A 444 -17.74 8.06 20.43
N SER A 445 -17.14 9.23 20.30
CA SER A 445 -17.81 10.52 20.13
C SER A 445 -17.21 11.24 18.94
N LEU A 446 -18.04 11.60 17.98
CA LEU A 446 -17.67 12.42 16.82
C LEU A 446 -18.48 13.71 16.86
N LEU A 447 -17.79 14.82 17.05
CA LEU A 447 -18.32 16.15 16.82
C LEU A 447 -17.72 16.68 15.53
N SER A 448 -18.54 17.13 14.58
CA SER A 448 -18.04 17.79 13.38
C SER A 448 -18.88 19.02 13.02
N TYR A 449 -18.20 20.01 12.49
CA TYR A 449 -18.79 21.21 11.94
C TYR A 449 -18.14 21.51 10.60
N THR A 450 -18.95 21.64 9.57
CA THR A 450 -18.49 22.04 8.25
C THR A 450 -19.29 23.24 7.76
N THR A 451 -18.65 24.15 7.05
CA THR A 451 -19.32 25.33 6.50
C THR A 451 -18.66 25.80 5.21
N MET A 452 -19.49 26.15 4.26
CA MET A 452 -19.13 26.89 3.08
C MET A 452 -19.85 28.24 3.14
N PRO A 453 -19.23 29.30 3.69
CA PRO A 453 -19.90 30.58 3.88
C PRO A 453 -20.25 31.28 2.56
N ASN A 454 -19.43 31.08 1.53
CA ASN A 454 -19.59 31.70 0.23
C ASN A 454 -19.15 30.75 -0.88
N GLY A 455 -20.07 30.37 -1.75
CA GLY A 455 -19.77 29.63 -2.96
C GLY A 455 -20.54 30.25 -4.14
N THR A 456 -19.88 30.44 -5.26
CA THR A 456 -20.48 31.01 -6.47
C THR A 456 -20.00 30.33 -7.72
N ILE A 457 -20.91 30.04 -8.64
CA ILE A 457 -20.61 29.71 -10.02
C ILE A 457 -21.26 30.82 -10.87
N ARG A 458 -20.49 31.39 -11.78
CA ARG A 458 -20.98 32.36 -12.77
C ARG A 458 -20.67 31.82 -14.14
N VAL A 459 -21.67 31.82 -15.00
CA VAL A 459 -21.54 31.49 -16.42
C VAL A 459 -22.04 32.69 -17.22
N SER A 460 -21.16 33.23 -18.03
CA SER A 460 -21.50 34.27 -18.99
C SER A 460 -21.29 33.75 -20.39
N HIS A 461 -22.25 34.02 -21.27
CA HIS A 461 -22.23 33.56 -22.65
C HIS A 461 -22.52 34.73 -23.58
N VAL A 462 -21.79 34.86 -24.67
CA VAL A 462 -22.06 35.87 -25.68
C VAL A 462 -23.22 35.37 -26.57
N GLY A 463 -24.40 35.95 -26.39
CA GLY A 463 -25.59 35.64 -27.20
C GLY A 463 -26.57 34.61 -26.66
N VAL A 464 -26.35 34.08 -25.44
CA VAL A 464 -27.27 33.16 -24.73
C VAL A 464 -27.37 33.56 -23.25
N ALA A 465 -28.42 33.09 -22.56
CA ALA A 465 -28.69 33.44 -21.18
C ALA A 465 -27.51 33.14 -20.24
N SER A 466 -27.07 34.15 -19.52
CA SER A 466 -26.07 34.04 -18.46
C SER A 466 -26.70 33.56 -17.16
N PHE A 467 -25.95 32.90 -16.29
CA PHE A 467 -26.46 32.57 -14.96
C PHE A 467 -25.44 32.79 -13.86
N GLN A 468 -25.95 33.03 -12.67
CA GLN A 468 -25.19 33.01 -11.44
C GLN A 468 -25.86 32.06 -10.44
N GLN A 469 -25.12 31.03 -10.01
CA GLN A 469 -25.48 30.16 -8.91
C GLN A 469 -24.67 30.56 -7.69
N SER A 470 -25.34 30.84 -6.57
CA SER A 470 -24.68 31.00 -5.27
C SER A 470 -25.12 29.89 -4.33
N ALA A 471 -24.26 29.52 -3.41
CA ALA A 471 -24.57 28.56 -2.35
C ALA A 471 -23.78 28.87 -1.08
N ASN A 472 -24.40 28.64 0.06
CA ASN A 472 -23.72 28.50 1.33
C ASN A 472 -24.31 27.32 2.10
N SER A 473 -23.52 26.76 3.00
CA SER A 473 -23.96 25.66 3.85
C SER A 473 -23.31 25.70 5.22
N LYS A 474 -24.02 25.18 6.19
CA LYS A 474 -23.52 24.90 7.55
C LYS A 474 -24.06 23.55 7.97
N GLN A 475 -23.21 22.70 8.48
CA GLN A 475 -23.59 21.39 8.99
C GLN A 475 -22.91 21.14 10.33
N PHE A 476 -23.69 20.74 11.30
CA PHE A 476 -23.20 20.24 12.58
C PHE A 476 -23.63 18.79 12.73
N THR A 477 -22.71 17.93 13.12
CA THR A 477 -22.98 16.51 13.42
C THR A 477 -22.40 16.16 14.77
N ASN A 478 -23.23 15.56 15.62
CA ASN A 478 -22.82 14.88 16.85
C ASN A 478 -23.22 13.42 16.76
N GLN A 479 -22.26 12.51 16.86
CA GLN A 479 -22.50 11.08 16.85
C GLN A 479 -21.81 10.44 18.07
N GLU A 480 -22.59 9.76 18.89
CA GLU A 480 -22.16 9.06 20.08
C GLU A 480 -22.45 7.56 19.92
N THR A 481 -21.48 6.72 20.22
CA THR A 481 -21.69 5.27 20.24
C THR A 481 -21.06 4.68 21.48
N ILE A 482 -21.87 4.00 22.28
CA ILE A 482 -21.41 3.14 23.35
C ILE A 482 -21.60 1.69 22.96
N SER A 483 -20.61 0.85 23.19
CA SER A 483 -20.76 -0.57 22.92
C SER A 483 -20.13 -1.45 23.99
N ALA A 484 -20.74 -2.60 24.19
CA ALA A 484 -20.23 -3.69 25.00
C ALA A 484 -19.93 -4.89 24.09
N THR A 485 -18.74 -5.46 24.22
CA THR A 485 -18.35 -6.69 23.51
C THR A 485 -18.10 -7.79 24.52
N TYR A 486 -18.82 -8.90 24.36
CA TYR A 486 -18.60 -10.12 25.11
C TYR A 486 -17.84 -11.11 24.25
N GLU A 487 -16.72 -11.61 24.74
CA GLU A 487 -15.88 -12.56 24.04
C GLU A 487 -15.76 -13.86 24.80
N ARG A 488 -16.00 -14.98 24.12
CA ARG A 488 -15.81 -16.33 24.67
C ARG A 488 -15.21 -17.24 23.63
N ARG A 489 -13.94 -17.63 23.81
CA ARG A 489 -13.19 -18.46 22.85
C ARG A 489 -13.21 -17.87 21.43
N ALA A 490 -13.87 -18.57 20.51
CA ALA A 490 -13.96 -18.21 19.10
C ALA A 490 -15.15 -17.30 18.76
N SER A 491 -16.04 -17.05 19.75
CA SER A 491 -17.27 -16.28 19.56
C SER A 491 -17.18 -14.91 20.19
N ARG A 492 -17.74 -13.92 19.51
CA ARG A 492 -17.87 -12.54 19.97
C ARG A 492 -19.30 -12.05 19.76
N VAL A 493 -19.85 -11.41 20.76
CA VAL A 493 -21.12 -10.69 20.64
C VAL A 493 -20.89 -9.23 20.92
N TYR A 494 -21.33 -8.38 20.01
CA TYR A 494 -21.16 -6.94 20.04
C TYR A 494 -22.51 -6.25 20.15
N PHE A 495 -22.65 -5.31 21.10
CA PHE A 495 -23.89 -4.60 21.41
C PHE A 495 -23.66 -3.07 21.33
N PRO A 496 -23.66 -2.47 20.14
CA PRO A 496 -23.56 -1.03 19.99
C PRO A 496 -24.92 -0.37 20.15
N LEU A 497 -24.94 0.74 20.88
CA LEU A 497 -26.02 1.69 20.97
C LEU A 497 -25.49 3.01 20.44
N SER A 498 -26.09 3.55 19.39
CA SER A 498 -25.66 4.79 18.76
C SER A 498 -26.76 5.84 18.79
N PHE A 499 -26.33 7.07 18.97
CA PHE A 499 -27.13 8.27 18.84
C PHE A 499 -26.44 9.19 17.82
N GLN A 500 -27.19 9.77 16.91
CA GLN A 500 -26.69 10.80 16.00
C GLN A 500 -27.68 11.96 15.95
N TYR A 501 -27.14 13.16 16.05
CA TYR A 501 -27.83 14.39 15.75
C TYR A 501 -27.10 15.13 14.63
N ARG A 502 -27.83 15.49 13.58
CA ARG A 502 -27.34 16.29 12.48
C ARG A 502 -28.24 17.52 12.31
N SER A 503 -27.63 18.69 12.23
CA SER A 503 -28.31 19.93 11.91
C SER A 503 -27.65 20.54 10.67
N GLU A 504 -28.46 20.85 9.68
CA GLU A 504 -28.01 21.35 8.38
C GLU A 504 -28.76 22.61 8.01
N ARG A 505 -28.02 23.55 7.42
CA ARG A 505 -28.60 24.77 6.81
C ARG A 505 -27.95 24.96 5.45
N VAL A 506 -28.77 25.11 4.43
CA VAL A 506 -28.32 25.30 3.06
C VAL A 506 -29.10 26.44 2.44
N TYR A 507 -28.36 27.40 1.94
CA TYR A 507 -28.89 28.42 1.05
C TYR A 507 -28.34 28.21 -0.35
N SER A 508 -29.18 28.26 -1.37
CA SER A 508 -28.75 28.32 -2.77
C SER A 508 -29.66 29.24 -3.54
N ALA A 509 -29.09 30.01 -4.44
CA ALA A 509 -29.86 30.90 -5.31
C ALA A 509 -29.35 30.83 -6.75
N LEU A 510 -30.26 30.63 -7.69
CA LEU A 510 -30.02 30.68 -9.13
C LEU A 510 -30.66 31.95 -9.70
N ILE A 511 -29.86 32.74 -10.39
CA ILE A 511 -30.27 33.93 -11.10
C ILE A 511 -29.86 33.75 -12.55
N THR A 512 -30.82 33.83 -13.45
CA THR A 512 -30.64 33.91 -14.91
C THR A 512 -31.31 35.17 -15.42
N ASP A 513 -31.24 35.46 -16.72
CA ASP A 513 -31.91 36.60 -17.33
C ASP A 513 -33.44 36.52 -17.18
N ASP A 514 -34.01 35.30 -17.20
CA ASP A 514 -35.46 35.06 -17.18
C ASP A 514 -35.96 34.38 -15.87
N TYR A 515 -35.08 34.00 -14.97
CA TYR A 515 -35.47 33.26 -13.77
C TYR A 515 -34.64 33.68 -12.55
N SER A 516 -35.34 33.83 -11.43
CA SER A 516 -34.71 34.00 -10.11
C SER A 516 -35.41 33.12 -9.10
N GLY A 517 -34.66 32.20 -8.52
CA GLY A 517 -35.17 31.28 -7.50
C GLY A 517 -34.13 30.95 -6.46
N PHE A 518 -34.59 30.63 -5.24
CA PHE A 518 -33.71 30.29 -4.15
C PHE A 518 -34.28 29.15 -3.28
N ASN A 519 -33.40 28.46 -2.61
CA ASN A 519 -33.70 27.53 -1.54
C ASN A 519 -33.12 28.06 -0.23
N LEU A 520 -33.85 27.93 0.86
CA LEU A 520 -33.40 28.14 2.22
C LEU A 520 -33.81 26.92 3.04
N VAL A 521 -32.99 25.88 2.97
CA VAL A 521 -33.28 24.60 3.61
C VAL A 521 -32.67 24.56 5.02
N ARG A 522 -33.50 24.20 5.98
CA ARG A 522 -33.10 23.86 7.36
C ARG A 522 -33.52 22.44 7.62
N GLY A 523 -32.58 21.62 8.08
CA GLY A 523 -32.80 20.22 8.37
C GLY A 523 -32.25 19.82 9.73
N ASN A 524 -33.04 19.06 10.49
CA ASN A 524 -32.58 18.36 11.69
C ASN A 524 -32.91 16.88 11.55
N GLU A 525 -31.92 16.05 11.85
CA GLU A 525 -32.03 14.59 11.84
C GLU A 525 -31.58 14.05 13.19
N LEU A 526 -32.39 13.18 13.77
CA LEU A 526 -32.11 12.47 15.01
C LEU A 526 -32.21 10.97 14.75
N ASP A 527 -31.11 10.27 14.97
CA ASP A 527 -31.03 8.83 14.82
C ASP A 527 -30.69 8.15 16.13
N PHE A 528 -31.44 7.11 16.45
CA PHE A 528 -31.13 6.16 17.51
C PHE A 528 -31.03 4.78 16.90
N SER A 529 -29.95 4.05 17.17
CA SER A 529 -29.84 2.68 16.69
C SER A 529 -29.23 1.73 17.71
N PHE A 530 -29.74 0.51 17.70
CA PHE A 530 -29.18 -0.62 18.41
C PHE A 530 -28.88 -1.72 17.40
N SER A 531 -27.61 -2.13 17.29
CA SER A 531 -27.15 -2.96 16.17
C SER A 531 -26.37 -4.19 16.65
N PRO A 532 -27.01 -5.12 17.40
CA PRO A 532 -26.34 -6.32 17.91
C PRO A 532 -25.78 -7.16 16.78
N GLN A 533 -24.57 -7.66 16.98
CA GLN A 533 -23.85 -8.49 16.03
C GLN A 533 -23.20 -9.69 16.72
N TYR A 534 -23.33 -10.86 16.13
CA TYR A 534 -22.60 -12.06 16.49
C TYR A 534 -21.49 -12.33 15.48
N GLU A 535 -20.30 -12.64 15.97
CA GLU A 535 -19.15 -13.06 15.16
C GLU A 535 -18.59 -14.36 15.70
N TYR A 536 -18.30 -15.29 14.80
CA TYR A 536 -17.57 -16.51 15.09
C TYR A 536 -16.35 -16.61 14.16
N THR A 537 -15.16 -16.77 14.74
CA THR A 537 -13.93 -17.00 14.00
C THR A 537 -13.37 -18.38 14.36
N HIS A 538 -13.28 -19.27 13.36
CA HIS A 538 -12.71 -20.60 13.57
C HIS A 538 -11.27 -20.49 14.12
N PRO A 539 -10.87 -21.25 15.17
CA PRO A 539 -9.54 -21.12 15.79
C PRO A 539 -8.36 -21.23 14.82
N GLN A 540 -8.48 -22.06 13.78
CA GLN A 540 -7.49 -22.19 12.70
C GLN A 540 -7.74 -21.24 11.52
N ARG A 541 -8.59 -20.22 11.68
CA ARG A 541 -8.95 -19.25 10.63
C ARG A 541 -9.49 -19.86 9.34
N LYS A 542 -10.06 -21.06 9.39
CA LYS A 542 -10.67 -21.70 8.20
C LYS A 542 -11.89 -20.94 7.71
N TYR A 543 -12.68 -20.40 8.63
CA TYR A 543 -13.85 -19.58 8.29
C TYR A 543 -14.14 -18.53 9.37
N ASN A 544 -14.77 -17.44 8.94
CA ASN A 544 -15.32 -16.38 9.79
C ASN A 544 -16.78 -16.16 9.38
N PHE A 545 -17.65 -16.07 10.37
CA PHE A 545 -19.07 -15.79 10.16
C PHE A 545 -19.48 -14.60 11.03
N LYS A 546 -20.19 -13.64 10.44
CA LYS A 546 -20.79 -12.51 11.16
C LYS A 546 -22.26 -12.41 10.76
N ALA A 547 -23.11 -12.18 11.73
CA ALA A 547 -24.53 -11.87 11.51
C ALA A 547 -24.96 -10.79 12.47
N GLY A 548 -25.75 -9.86 11.98
CA GLY A 548 -26.24 -8.74 12.79
C GLY A 548 -27.55 -8.19 12.25
N VAL A 549 -28.22 -7.44 13.10
CA VAL A 549 -29.41 -6.68 12.75
C VAL A 549 -29.31 -5.28 13.35
N SER A 550 -29.47 -4.25 12.53
CA SER A 550 -29.58 -2.88 13.02
C SER A 550 -31.04 -2.50 13.12
N LEU A 551 -31.46 -2.14 14.32
CA LEU A 551 -32.77 -1.57 14.64
C LEU A 551 -32.56 -0.08 14.81
N ALA A 552 -33.09 0.71 13.90
CA ALA A 552 -32.88 2.17 13.92
C ALA A 552 -34.22 2.91 13.88
N THR A 553 -34.29 4.00 14.62
CA THR A 553 -35.37 4.97 14.52
C THR A 553 -34.79 6.34 14.17
N THR A 554 -35.31 6.93 13.12
CA THR A 554 -34.88 8.22 12.61
C THR A 554 -36.04 9.21 12.66
N ARG A 555 -35.79 10.38 13.22
CA ARG A 555 -36.66 11.56 13.09
C ARG A 555 -36.01 12.55 12.15
N ILE A 556 -36.71 12.92 11.10
CA ILE A 556 -36.35 14.02 10.23
C ILE A 556 -37.32 15.18 10.43
N ASP A 557 -36.77 16.39 10.40
CA ASP A 557 -37.52 17.66 10.44
C ASP A 557 -36.83 18.61 9.45
N PHE A 558 -37.37 18.71 8.25
CA PHE A 558 -36.81 19.50 7.15
C PHE A 558 -37.82 20.53 6.68
N GLU A 559 -37.31 21.73 6.42
CA GLU A 559 -38.09 22.87 5.93
C GLU A 559 -37.28 23.63 4.87
N ASN A 560 -37.88 23.93 3.76
CA ASN A 560 -37.39 24.85 2.75
C ASN A 560 -38.30 26.09 2.73
N GLU A 561 -37.77 27.26 3.08
CA GLU A 561 -38.47 28.55 3.06
C GLU A 561 -38.20 29.31 1.75
N GLY A 562 -37.65 28.62 0.72
CA GLY A 562 -37.30 29.22 -0.57
C GLY A 562 -38.48 29.49 -1.51
N THR A 563 -38.19 29.64 -2.81
CA THR A 563 -39.16 29.95 -3.88
C THR A 563 -40.32 28.94 -3.91
N THR A 564 -40.09 27.68 -3.63
CA THR A 564 -41.09 26.63 -3.50
C THR A 564 -41.04 26.07 -2.07
N PRO A 565 -41.83 26.64 -1.14
CA PRO A 565 -41.81 26.23 0.27
C PRO A 565 -42.24 24.77 0.46
N LEU A 566 -41.53 24.05 1.32
CA LEU A 566 -41.82 22.67 1.66
C LEU A 566 -41.44 22.39 3.11
N LYS A 567 -42.32 21.72 3.82
CA LYS A 567 -42.03 21.25 5.18
C LYS A 567 -42.42 19.79 5.35
N LYS A 568 -41.53 19.00 5.91
CA LYS A 568 -41.75 17.58 6.22
C LYS A 568 -41.18 17.22 7.58
N GLN A 569 -41.98 16.53 8.37
CA GLN A 569 -41.58 15.94 9.62
C GLN A 569 -42.02 14.48 9.63
N LYS A 570 -41.08 13.56 9.87
CA LYS A 570 -41.39 12.13 9.84
C LYS A 570 -40.55 11.37 10.87
N TRP A 571 -41.19 10.44 11.56
CA TRP A 571 -40.55 9.37 12.30
C TRP A 571 -40.54 8.11 11.44
N SER A 572 -39.43 7.39 11.47
CA SER A 572 -39.26 6.14 10.72
C SER A 572 -38.57 5.12 11.57
N PHE A 573 -39.03 3.88 11.51
CA PHE A 573 -38.36 2.74 12.11
C PHE A 573 -37.90 1.81 10.99
N VAL A 574 -36.63 1.41 11.04
CA VAL A 574 -36.04 0.54 10.01
C VAL A 574 -35.29 -0.62 10.65
N ILE A 575 -35.32 -1.76 9.94
CA ILE A 575 -34.63 -2.98 10.32
C ILE A 575 -33.66 -3.32 9.19
N ASN A 576 -32.36 -3.33 9.49
CA ASN A 576 -31.31 -3.57 8.53
C ASN A 576 -30.47 -4.81 8.93
N PRO A 577 -30.86 -6.01 8.48
CA PRO A 577 -30.08 -7.23 8.69
C PRO A 577 -28.83 -7.25 7.80
N SER A 578 -27.78 -7.88 8.31
CA SER A 578 -26.54 -8.10 7.57
C SER A 578 -25.90 -9.43 7.94
N PHE A 579 -25.21 -10.02 7.00
CA PHE A 579 -24.40 -11.19 7.23
C PHE A 579 -23.11 -11.14 6.42
N TYR A 580 -22.09 -11.83 6.90
CA TYR A 580 -20.80 -11.99 6.27
C TYR A 580 -20.28 -13.39 6.55
N PHE A 581 -19.81 -14.07 5.53
CA PHE A 581 -19.19 -15.37 5.63
C PHE A 581 -17.91 -15.39 4.78
N LEU A 582 -16.81 -15.81 5.38
CA LEU A 582 -15.53 -16.00 4.73
C LEU A 582 -15.07 -17.42 4.96
N TYR A 583 -14.66 -18.12 3.91
CA TYR A 583 -14.15 -19.47 3.97
C TYR A 583 -12.84 -19.61 3.19
N ASN A 584 -11.77 -19.94 3.90
CA ASN A 584 -10.46 -20.24 3.31
C ASN A 584 -10.42 -21.71 2.90
N VAL A 585 -10.70 -22.01 1.64
CA VAL A 585 -10.69 -23.36 1.07
C VAL A 585 -9.27 -23.93 1.10
N THR A 586 -8.30 -23.11 0.68
CA THR A 586 -6.86 -23.36 0.75
C THR A 586 -6.15 -22.07 1.17
N PRO A 587 -4.84 -22.09 1.47
CA PRO A 587 -4.08 -20.86 1.69
C PRO A 587 -4.10 -19.84 0.53
N ARG A 588 -4.51 -20.29 -0.67
CA ARG A 588 -4.55 -19.48 -1.90
C ARG A 588 -5.96 -19.23 -2.41
N VAL A 589 -6.96 -19.87 -1.84
CA VAL A 589 -8.34 -19.79 -2.33
C VAL A 589 -9.26 -19.42 -1.19
N THR A 590 -9.92 -18.28 -1.31
CA THR A 590 -10.87 -17.74 -0.34
C THR A 590 -12.23 -17.51 -1.01
N ILE A 591 -13.29 -17.95 -0.37
CA ILE A 591 -14.66 -17.64 -0.74
C ILE A 591 -15.20 -16.63 0.27
N ARG A 592 -15.73 -15.52 -0.23
CA ARG A 592 -16.37 -14.47 0.58
C ARG A 592 -17.79 -14.26 0.10
N ILE A 593 -18.75 -14.38 1.02
CA ILE A 593 -20.15 -14.09 0.77
C ILE A 593 -20.61 -13.06 1.79
N GLN A 594 -21.20 -11.97 1.33
CA GLN A 594 -21.75 -10.95 2.22
C GLN A 594 -23.08 -10.46 1.70
N GLY A 595 -24.00 -10.18 2.61
CA GLY A 595 -25.29 -9.62 2.30
C GLY A 595 -25.68 -8.57 3.33
N ALA A 596 -26.30 -7.49 2.86
CA ALA A 596 -26.83 -6.45 3.72
C ALA A 596 -28.13 -5.92 3.12
N PHE A 597 -29.09 -5.64 3.99
CA PHE A 597 -30.27 -4.89 3.68
C PHE A 597 -30.12 -3.51 4.34
N ALA A 598 -30.27 -2.45 3.56
CA ALA A 598 -30.15 -1.09 4.06
C ALA A 598 -31.38 -0.26 3.64
N ASN A 599 -31.97 0.41 4.62
CA ASN A 599 -33.01 1.40 4.43
C ASN A 599 -32.50 2.76 4.86
N LYS A 600 -32.67 3.76 4.00
CA LYS A 600 -32.45 5.17 4.33
C LYS A 600 -33.68 5.96 3.91
N ILE A 601 -34.14 6.83 4.78
CA ILE A 601 -35.34 7.64 4.56
C ILE A 601 -34.94 9.11 4.59
N GLY A 602 -35.19 9.78 3.45
CA GLY A 602 -34.93 11.19 3.26
C GLY A 602 -33.46 11.55 3.08
N ASP A 603 -33.26 12.59 2.32
CA ASP A 603 -31.98 13.29 2.17
C ASP A 603 -32.25 14.79 2.10
N LEU A 604 -31.28 15.61 2.50
CA LEU A 604 -31.36 17.07 2.35
C LEU A 604 -31.65 17.47 0.90
N ALA A 605 -31.10 16.71 -0.07
CA ALA A 605 -31.34 16.92 -1.49
C ALA A 605 -32.81 16.89 -1.88
N ASP A 606 -33.66 16.12 -1.18
CA ASP A 606 -35.10 16.02 -1.44
C ASP A 606 -35.84 17.35 -1.22
N PHE A 607 -35.24 18.25 -0.45
CA PHE A 607 -35.82 19.55 -0.08
C PHE A 607 -35.28 20.73 -0.90
N ILE A 608 -34.40 20.48 -1.86
CA ILE A 608 -33.85 21.48 -2.77
C ILE A 608 -34.79 21.57 -3.99
N THR A 609 -35.85 22.36 -3.84
CA THR A 609 -36.95 22.42 -4.82
C THR A 609 -36.73 23.47 -5.91
N ALA A 610 -36.02 24.56 -5.63
CA ALA A 610 -35.59 25.49 -6.68
C ALA A 610 -34.35 24.92 -7.40
N PRO A 611 -34.26 25.15 -8.73
CA PRO A 611 -33.17 24.60 -9.54
C PRO A 611 -31.77 25.02 -9.04
N ILE A 612 -30.81 24.11 -9.15
CA ILE A 612 -29.38 24.38 -8.98
C ILE A 612 -28.70 24.07 -10.30
N GLN A 613 -28.02 25.04 -10.86
CA GLN A 613 -27.26 24.91 -12.10
C GLN A 613 -25.77 24.91 -11.77
N THR A 614 -25.05 23.82 -12.11
CA THR A 614 -23.64 23.63 -11.78
C THR A 614 -22.71 23.73 -12.98
N SER A 615 -23.27 23.72 -14.19
CA SER A 615 -22.56 23.96 -15.44
C SER A 615 -23.56 24.45 -16.51
N LEU A 616 -23.04 24.80 -17.68
CA LEU A 616 -23.90 25.26 -18.80
C LEU A 616 -25.05 24.29 -19.11
N ASN A 617 -24.75 22.99 -19.10
CA ASN A 617 -25.65 21.94 -19.56
C ASN A 617 -26.20 21.04 -18.43
N TYR A 618 -25.95 21.38 -17.15
CA TYR A 618 -26.37 20.55 -16.05
C TYR A 618 -27.12 21.34 -14.98
N GLN A 619 -28.39 20.97 -14.81
CA GLN A 619 -29.28 21.50 -13.80
C GLN A 619 -29.90 20.36 -13.01
N ARG A 620 -30.06 20.54 -11.71
CA ARG A 620 -30.71 19.57 -10.81
C ARG A 620 -31.73 20.28 -9.92
N TYR A 621 -32.81 19.60 -9.58
CA TYR A 621 -33.80 20.02 -8.59
C TYR A 621 -34.51 18.77 -8.05
N SER A 622 -35.21 18.92 -6.94
CA SER A 622 -36.06 17.88 -6.36
C SER A 622 -37.52 18.28 -6.52
N LEU A 623 -38.38 17.28 -6.66
CA LEU A 623 -39.83 17.47 -6.63
C LEU A 623 -40.40 17.62 -5.20
N GLY A 624 -39.55 17.68 -4.19
CA GLY A 624 -39.99 17.75 -2.79
C GLY A 624 -40.61 16.46 -2.27
N ILE A 625 -40.31 15.35 -2.91
CA ILE A 625 -40.78 14.04 -2.51
C ILE A 625 -39.71 13.39 -1.63
N LEU A 626 -40.13 12.97 -0.42
CA LEU A 626 -39.21 12.27 0.51
C LEU A 626 -38.79 10.92 -0.09
N SER A 627 -37.52 10.76 -0.35
CA SER A 627 -36.97 9.53 -0.91
C SER A 627 -36.93 8.42 0.15
N GLU A 628 -37.25 7.20 -0.24
CA GLU A 628 -37.01 5.99 0.53
C GLU A 628 -36.08 5.09 -0.28
N ASN A 629 -34.84 5.00 0.13
CA ASN A 629 -33.86 4.16 -0.53
C ASN A 629 -33.81 2.81 0.19
N ARG A 630 -34.22 1.75 -0.48
CA ARG A 630 -34.08 0.36 -0.01
C ARG A 630 -33.11 -0.36 -0.91
N SER A 631 -32.03 -0.86 -0.36
CA SER A 631 -31.03 -1.61 -1.11
C SER A 631 -30.78 -2.97 -0.50
N VAL A 632 -30.61 -3.95 -1.37
CA VAL A 632 -30.11 -5.29 -1.01
C VAL A 632 -28.79 -5.46 -1.74
N THR A 633 -27.75 -5.70 -0.99
CA THR A 633 -26.42 -5.98 -1.55
C THR A 633 -26.06 -7.42 -1.27
N LEU A 634 -25.77 -8.19 -2.30
CA LEU A 634 -25.23 -9.55 -2.20
C LEU A 634 -23.97 -9.62 -3.06
N ASN A 635 -22.83 -9.86 -2.42
CA ASN A 635 -21.55 -10.02 -3.08
C ASN A 635 -20.99 -11.40 -2.80
N ALA A 636 -20.53 -12.09 -3.85
CA ALA A 636 -19.75 -13.31 -3.76
C ALA A 636 -18.43 -13.08 -4.50
N ILE A 637 -17.31 -13.27 -3.80
CA ILE A 637 -15.98 -13.05 -4.34
C ILE A 637 -15.18 -14.34 -4.14
N TYR A 638 -14.51 -14.75 -5.19
CA TYR A 638 -13.56 -15.84 -5.22
C TYR A 638 -12.19 -15.27 -5.55
N ASP A 639 -11.24 -15.42 -4.64
CA ASP A 639 -9.86 -14.94 -4.76
C ASP A 639 -8.87 -16.11 -4.79
#